data_c47381c13a6300ef39a688102e1669b5
#
_entry.id   c47381c13a6300ef39a688102e1669b5
#
_cell.length_a   1.000
_cell.length_b   1.000
_cell.length_c   1.000
_cell.angle_alpha   90.00
_cell.angle_beta   90.00
_cell.angle_gamma   90.00
#
_symmetry.space_group_name_H-M   'P 1'
#
loop_
_entity.id
_entity.type
_entity.pdbx_description
1 polymer ?
#
loop_
_entity_poly.entity_id
_entity_poly.type
_entity_poly.pdbx_seq_one_letter_code
_entity_poly.pdbx_strand_id
1 'polypeptide(L)'
;MHPTCDGDLELCVFGLDGSELRLEVPSDALGSELLRLARARLPSKPGCALHLSFGGSPLLSHRLLRDQALAWLEGAFTYVQADLLAALDVLTGRAAESSVALEGIIELSWQRSNLGVLASLGFPETLQSLNLGDQFNQALVSLPSTLQSLTFGYSFNRRLGVTLPSTLKALTFGHRYNHSLLPLPGSLESLTFGTCFNTDASGLPSTLRSLRFGHGYNQRLQDVALPHALQSLTFGIDFNQNLEGVCLPRELQHLAFGDQFNQGLQNVNLPEALQTLTFGYYYNQSLQGVRLPATLKSLTFGNQYDGSLEGVSLPSTLQRLTFGTRFNQELAMSLPCTLESLTLGSSFSQSLSGVNLPITLQSLTCGDGFKQSFQGVSLPNTLQSLTFSYSFDQSLEDVCFPSGLLSLTFGKNFNQSFHGVSLPKTLQSLTFGHSFDQSLQGVALPDTLQSLTFDYSFNQSLEGVNLPSSLQSLTFGKCFDQSLEDVNLPGNLQSMSFGRSFSRGLEGVRFPDSLRSLKLGEAFNRPMQGVNLPGLQRLTFGGHFNQSLVEVPWPNLQSLTFGRAFNTSLQDVSLPGDLRSLEFGDEFNHSLQGVTLPCSLQSLIFGKKFNQSLQDVCLPDTLQNLTFGSGFNQALQGVSVPSSLRSVEGSGIKIGR
;
A
#
# COMPACT_ATOMS: atom_id res chain seq x y z
N MET A 1 -25.93 4.16 9.83
CA MET A 1 -27.23 4.61 10.37
C MET A 1 -27.00 5.83 11.23
N HIS A 2 -27.59 6.97 10.90
CA HIS A 2 -27.63 8.17 11.76
C HIS A 2 -29.09 8.43 12.11
N PRO A 3 -29.42 8.77 13.36
CA PRO A 3 -30.78 9.18 13.70
C PRO A 3 -31.07 10.55 13.07
N THR A 4 -32.16 10.66 12.32
CA THR A 4 -32.74 11.94 11.91
C THR A 4 -33.43 12.61 13.09
N CYS A 5 -33.68 13.92 13.01
CA CYS A 5 -34.32 14.67 14.10
C CYS A 5 -35.70 14.16 14.48
N ASP A 6 -36.36 13.40 13.61
CA ASP A 6 -37.67 12.79 13.83
C ASP A 6 -37.60 11.33 14.30
N GLY A 7 -36.39 10.83 14.59
CA GLY A 7 -36.19 9.45 15.04
C GLY A 7 -36.09 8.43 13.91
N ASP A 8 -36.00 8.84 12.65
CA ASP A 8 -35.82 7.96 11.51
C ASP A 8 -34.36 7.51 11.37
N LEU A 9 -34.14 6.34 10.80
CA LEU A 9 -32.83 5.73 10.58
C LEU A 9 -32.46 5.80 9.09
N GLU A 10 -31.25 6.26 8.79
CA GLU A 10 -30.73 6.26 7.42
C GLU A 10 -29.89 4.99 7.17
N LEU A 11 -30.28 4.21 6.16
CA LEU A 11 -29.56 3.03 5.71
C LEU A 11 -28.88 3.33 4.37
N CYS A 12 -27.55 3.28 4.34
CA CYS A 12 -26.78 3.45 3.12
C CYS A 12 -26.44 2.09 2.50
N VAL A 13 -26.75 1.93 1.23
CA VAL A 13 -26.54 0.71 0.45
C VAL A 13 -25.64 1.05 -0.75
N PHE A 14 -24.52 0.36 -0.89
CA PHE A 14 -23.57 0.60 -1.99
C PHE A 14 -23.62 -0.51 -3.02
N GLY A 15 -23.77 -0.15 -4.31
CA GLY A 15 -23.65 -1.08 -5.43
C GLY A 15 -22.19 -1.32 -5.84
N LEU A 16 -21.88 -2.45 -6.45
CA LEU A 16 -20.55 -2.75 -7.00
C LEU A 16 -20.11 -1.78 -8.12
N ASP A 17 -21.05 -1.08 -8.72
CA ASP A 17 -20.82 -0.04 -9.73
C ASP A 17 -20.47 1.34 -9.10
N GLY A 18 -20.32 1.40 -7.76
CA GLY A 18 -20.08 2.62 -7.01
C GLY A 18 -21.33 3.47 -6.76
N SER A 19 -22.53 2.96 -7.12
CA SER A 19 -23.79 3.64 -6.80
C SER A 19 -24.12 3.52 -5.30
N GLU A 20 -24.55 4.63 -4.71
CA GLU A 20 -25.02 4.70 -3.32
C GLU A 20 -26.54 4.90 -3.32
N LEU A 21 -27.26 4.04 -2.58
CA LEU A 21 -28.68 4.20 -2.32
C LEU A 21 -28.89 4.50 -0.83
N ARG A 22 -29.48 5.64 -0.52
CA ARG A 22 -29.86 6.01 0.85
C ARG A 22 -31.35 5.73 1.06
N LEU A 23 -31.66 5.02 2.12
CA LEU A 23 -33.03 4.70 2.54
C LEU A 23 -33.28 5.34 3.89
N GLU A 24 -34.23 6.27 3.97
CA GLU A 24 -34.76 6.78 5.23
C GLU A 24 -35.81 5.77 5.74
N VAL A 25 -35.63 5.36 6.96
CA VAL A 25 -36.46 4.34 7.58
C VAL A 25 -37.00 4.89 8.89
N PRO A 26 -38.33 4.90 9.08
CA PRO A 26 -38.94 5.34 10.35
C PRO A 26 -38.36 4.57 11.55
N SER A 27 -38.11 5.28 12.62
CA SER A 27 -37.48 4.72 13.82
C SER A 27 -38.28 3.62 14.49
N ASP A 28 -39.57 3.52 14.22
CA ASP A 28 -40.52 2.53 14.70
C ASP A 28 -40.81 1.42 13.66
N ALA A 29 -40.20 1.49 12.46
CA ALA A 29 -40.42 0.50 11.44
C ALA A 29 -39.97 -0.89 11.90
N LEU A 30 -40.89 -1.81 11.89
CA LEU A 30 -40.65 -3.24 12.11
C LEU A 30 -39.97 -3.84 10.86
N GLY A 31 -39.18 -4.90 11.01
CA GLY A 31 -38.40 -5.53 9.95
C GLY A 31 -39.13 -5.76 8.62
N SER A 32 -40.45 -6.00 8.65
CA SER A 32 -41.32 -6.15 7.47
C SER A 32 -41.49 -4.88 6.64
N GLU A 33 -41.47 -3.69 7.27
CA GLU A 33 -41.61 -2.40 6.60
C GLU A 33 -40.31 -2.00 5.90
N LEU A 34 -39.19 -2.27 6.55
CA LEU A 34 -37.84 -2.14 5.97
C LEU A 34 -37.68 -2.98 4.71
N LEU A 35 -38.16 -4.22 4.73
CA LEU A 35 -38.23 -5.13 3.58
C LEU A 35 -39.01 -4.54 2.41
N ARG A 36 -40.16 -3.97 2.69
CA ARG A 36 -41.03 -3.36 1.69
C ARG A 36 -40.38 -2.13 1.05
N LEU A 37 -39.72 -1.29 1.84
CA LEU A 37 -39.03 -0.09 1.36
C LEU A 37 -37.78 -0.43 0.54
N ALA A 38 -37.01 -1.43 0.97
CA ALA A 38 -35.85 -1.90 0.24
C ALA A 38 -36.23 -2.53 -1.11
N ARG A 39 -37.26 -3.40 -1.14
CA ARG A 39 -37.80 -4.02 -2.37
C ARG A 39 -38.37 -3.01 -3.37
N ALA A 40 -38.98 -1.93 -2.88
CA ALA A 40 -39.60 -0.91 -3.73
C ALA A 40 -38.57 -0.01 -4.43
N ARG A 41 -37.34 0.10 -3.93
CA ARG A 41 -36.33 1.05 -4.41
C ARG A 41 -35.05 0.42 -4.98
N LEU A 42 -34.86 -0.89 -4.83
CA LEU A 42 -33.71 -1.58 -5.42
C LEU A 42 -33.95 -1.84 -6.93
N PRO A 43 -33.02 -1.46 -7.81
CA PRO A 43 -33.17 -1.73 -9.23
C PRO A 43 -33.06 -3.24 -9.50
N SER A 44 -34.04 -3.78 -10.24
CA SER A 44 -34.11 -5.18 -10.68
C SER A 44 -33.12 -5.51 -11.80
N LYS A 45 -31.82 -5.23 -11.62
CA LYS A 45 -30.79 -5.60 -12.61
C LYS A 45 -30.03 -6.85 -12.15
N PRO A 46 -29.97 -7.92 -12.97
CA PRO A 46 -29.13 -9.08 -12.66
C PRO A 46 -27.66 -8.68 -12.65
N GLY A 47 -26.93 -9.06 -11.61
CA GLY A 47 -25.47 -8.88 -11.51
C GLY A 47 -24.97 -7.75 -10.59
N CYS A 48 -25.83 -7.08 -9.82
CA CYS A 48 -25.39 -6.13 -8.79
C CYS A 48 -25.15 -6.85 -7.45
N ALA A 49 -23.94 -6.77 -6.91
CA ALA A 49 -23.66 -7.17 -5.54
C ALA A 49 -23.93 -5.98 -4.60
N LEU A 50 -24.59 -6.23 -3.49
CA LEU A 50 -24.92 -5.22 -2.50
C LEU A 50 -23.89 -5.28 -1.36
N HIS A 51 -23.14 -4.20 -1.15
CA HIS A 51 -22.26 -4.01 0.00
C HIS A 51 -22.96 -3.22 1.08
N LEU A 52 -23.12 -3.80 2.26
CA LEU A 52 -23.54 -3.09 3.45
C LEU A 52 -22.35 -2.86 4.36
N SER A 53 -21.94 -1.62 4.53
CA SER A 53 -20.97 -1.26 5.54
C SER A 53 -21.68 -0.57 6.70
N PHE A 54 -21.48 -1.09 7.90
CA PHE A 54 -21.90 -0.43 9.13
C PHE A 54 -20.70 0.32 9.69
N GLY A 55 -20.69 1.64 9.57
CA GLY A 55 -19.63 2.50 10.13
C GLY A 55 -19.54 2.39 11.65
N GLY A 56 -18.32 2.37 12.17
CA GLY A 56 -17.96 2.17 13.56
C GLY A 56 -18.36 3.28 14.56
N SER A 57 -19.59 3.75 14.55
CA SER A 57 -20.15 4.59 15.61
C SER A 57 -21.29 3.88 16.30
N PRO A 58 -21.38 3.93 17.63
CA PRO A 58 -22.42 3.23 18.37
C PRO A 58 -23.76 3.88 18.12
N LEU A 59 -24.54 3.27 17.26
CA LEU A 59 -25.96 3.52 17.17
C LEU A 59 -26.67 2.87 18.32
N LEU A 60 -26.62 3.57 19.37
CA LEU A 60 -27.32 3.20 20.56
C LEU A 60 -28.50 4.15 20.80
N SER A 61 -29.57 3.93 20.11
CA SER A 61 -30.80 4.18 20.76
C SER A 61 -31.53 2.85 21.02
N HIS A 62 -31.67 2.54 22.26
CA HIS A 62 -32.06 1.27 22.85
C HIS A 62 -33.47 0.76 22.55
N ARG A 63 -34.18 1.23 21.51
CA ARG A 63 -35.60 0.91 21.40
C ARG A 63 -36.08 0.17 20.16
N LEU A 64 -35.29 0.12 19.05
CA LEU A 64 -35.90 -0.26 17.79
C LEU A 64 -35.30 -1.45 17.07
N LEU A 65 -34.05 -1.62 17.12
CA LEU A 65 -33.47 -2.91 16.82
C LEU A 65 -33.20 -3.54 18.15
N ARG A 66 -34.31 -3.86 18.82
CA ARG A 66 -34.23 -4.57 20.07
C ARG A 66 -33.22 -5.66 19.90
N ASP A 67 -32.28 -5.57 20.82
CA ASP A 67 -31.38 -6.62 21.14
C ASP A 67 -30.19 -6.78 20.18
N GLN A 68 -29.19 -5.89 20.39
CA GLN A 68 -27.81 -6.32 20.31
C GLN A 68 -27.33 -6.96 18.99
N ALA A 69 -28.19 -7.36 18.06
CA ALA A 69 -27.77 -8.09 16.87
C ALA A 69 -27.13 -7.18 15.80
N LEU A 70 -27.56 -5.93 15.66
CA LEU A 70 -26.92 -4.99 14.74
C LEU A 70 -25.63 -4.38 15.27
N ALA A 71 -25.48 -4.24 16.57
CA ALA A 71 -24.21 -3.84 17.18
C ALA A 71 -23.11 -4.91 17.02
N TRP A 72 -23.49 -6.11 16.56
CA TRP A 72 -22.59 -7.25 16.35
C TRP A 72 -22.17 -7.43 14.90
N LEU A 73 -22.82 -6.72 13.97
CA LEU A 73 -22.58 -6.80 12.53
C LEU A 73 -21.65 -5.66 12.08
N GLU A 74 -20.40 -5.66 12.51
CA GLU A 74 -19.32 -4.98 11.77
C GLU A 74 -18.76 -5.98 10.75
N GLY A 75 -19.38 -6.04 9.60
CA GLY A 75 -18.95 -6.89 8.51
C GLY A 75 -19.55 -6.42 7.20
N ALA A 76 -18.88 -6.70 6.12
CA ALA A 76 -19.43 -6.54 4.79
C ALA A 76 -20.21 -7.79 4.41
N PHE A 77 -21.49 -7.63 4.04
CA PHE A 77 -22.26 -8.68 3.39
C PHE A 77 -22.27 -8.41 1.90
N THR A 78 -21.86 -9.39 1.13
CA THR A 78 -22.01 -9.34 -0.33
C THR A 78 -23.02 -10.37 -0.76
N TYR A 79 -24.09 -9.96 -1.40
CA TYR A 79 -25.06 -10.87 -1.99
C TYR A 79 -25.52 -10.41 -3.36
N VAL A 80 -25.92 -11.38 -4.16
CA VAL A 80 -26.51 -11.18 -5.48
C VAL A 80 -27.99 -11.52 -5.37
N GLN A 81 -28.86 -10.51 -5.53
CA GLN A 81 -30.31 -10.64 -5.52
C GLN A 81 -30.94 -11.17 -4.21
N ALA A 82 -30.52 -10.73 -3.05
CA ALA A 82 -31.06 -11.25 -1.79
C ALA A 82 -31.95 -10.27 -1.05
N ASP A 83 -32.78 -10.84 -0.24
CA ASP A 83 -33.66 -10.17 0.70
C ASP A 83 -32.91 -9.86 2.00
N LEU A 84 -32.36 -8.66 2.09
CA LEU A 84 -31.47 -8.21 3.15
C LEU A 84 -32.06 -8.38 4.57
N LEU A 85 -33.33 -8.12 4.70
CA LEU A 85 -33.98 -8.05 6.01
C LEU A 85 -34.46 -9.41 6.49
N ALA A 86 -34.79 -10.30 5.57
CA ALA A 86 -35.01 -11.67 5.93
C ALA A 86 -33.72 -12.33 6.43
N ALA A 87 -32.56 -11.96 5.83
CA ALA A 87 -31.25 -12.35 6.37
C ALA A 87 -31.00 -11.78 7.77
N LEU A 88 -31.36 -10.54 8.02
CA LEU A 88 -31.27 -9.88 9.33
C LEU A 88 -32.21 -10.50 10.38
N ASP A 89 -33.43 -10.86 10.02
CA ASP A 89 -34.39 -11.51 10.93
C ASP A 89 -33.95 -12.91 11.34
N VAL A 90 -33.33 -13.67 10.43
CA VAL A 90 -32.69 -14.97 10.75
C VAL A 90 -31.47 -14.77 11.66
N LEU A 91 -30.63 -13.79 11.37
CA LEU A 91 -29.44 -13.48 12.17
C LEU A 91 -29.79 -12.96 13.57
N THR A 92 -30.97 -12.35 13.74
CA THR A 92 -31.47 -11.86 15.05
C THR A 92 -32.28 -12.90 15.83
N GLY A 93 -32.47 -14.10 15.27
CA GLY A 93 -33.25 -15.18 15.93
C GLY A 93 -34.76 -14.97 15.94
N ARG A 94 -35.28 -14.07 15.10
CA ARG A 94 -36.73 -13.77 15.05
C ARG A 94 -37.50 -14.64 14.06
N ALA A 95 -36.83 -15.22 13.06
CA ALA A 95 -37.45 -16.10 12.10
C ALA A 95 -36.92 -17.54 12.29
N ALA A 96 -37.57 -18.31 13.13
CA ALA A 96 -37.22 -19.72 13.39
C ALA A 96 -37.57 -20.67 12.22
N GLU A 97 -38.22 -20.19 11.15
CA GLU A 97 -38.85 -21.08 10.17
C GLU A 97 -38.52 -20.79 8.68
N SER A 98 -37.66 -19.85 8.32
CA SER A 98 -37.40 -19.60 6.90
C SER A 98 -35.93 -19.70 6.49
N SER A 99 -35.54 -20.89 6.02
CA SER A 99 -34.33 -21.13 5.23
C SER A 99 -34.29 -20.29 3.93
N VAL A 100 -35.41 -19.72 3.52
CA VAL A 100 -35.60 -18.90 2.31
C VAL A 100 -34.97 -17.51 2.42
N ALA A 101 -34.76 -17.01 3.62
CA ALA A 101 -34.30 -15.64 3.84
C ALA A 101 -32.82 -15.40 3.57
N LEU A 102 -32.01 -16.46 3.49
CA LEU A 102 -30.57 -16.39 3.25
C LEU A 102 -30.18 -16.85 1.85
N GLU A 103 -31.14 -17.18 1.00
CA GLU A 103 -30.89 -17.51 -0.40
C GLU A 103 -30.28 -16.31 -1.13
N GLY A 104 -29.10 -16.51 -1.71
CA GLY A 104 -28.40 -15.48 -2.49
C GLY A 104 -27.17 -14.89 -1.80
N ILE A 105 -26.92 -15.14 -0.52
CA ILE A 105 -25.65 -14.74 0.12
C ILE A 105 -24.55 -15.68 -0.39
N ILE A 106 -23.54 -15.09 -1.06
CA ILE A 106 -22.38 -15.81 -1.61
C ILE A 106 -21.17 -15.68 -0.70
N GLU A 107 -20.99 -14.53 -0.06
CA GLU A 107 -19.85 -14.23 0.79
C GLU A 107 -20.30 -13.65 2.13
N LEU A 108 -19.70 -14.16 3.23
CA LEU A 108 -19.96 -13.69 4.59
C LEU A 108 -18.63 -13.47 5.31
N SER A 109 -18.39 -12.25 5.77
CA SER A 109 -17.25 -11.91 6.61
C SER A 109 -17.73 -11.37 7.97
N TRP A 110 -17.20 -11.93 9.06
CA TRP A 110 -17.60 -11.63 10.43
C TRP A 110 -16.45 -11.06 11.24
N GLN A 111 -16.63 -9.95 11.93
CA GLN A 111 -15.52 -9.29 12.63
C GLN A 111 -15.63 -9.27 14.18
N ARG A 112 -16.77 -9.67 14.80
CA ARG A 112 -16.96 -9.62 16.26
C ARG A 112 -17.29 -10.95 16.94
N SER A 113 -17.24 -10.98 18.27
CA SER A 113 -17.12 -12.15 19.15
C SER A 113 -18.36 -13.05 19.32
N ASN A 114 -19.55 -12.71 18.84
CA ASN A 114 -20.78 -13.43 19.18
C ASN A 114 -21.45 -14.12 17.98
N LEU A 115 -20.78 -15.10 17.44
CA LEU A 115 -21.34 -16.02 16.43
C LEU A 115 -22.18 -17.17 17.03
N GLY A 116 -22.44 -17.15 18.35
CA GLY A 116 -23.14 -18.23 19.03
C GLY A 116 -24.52 -18.54 18.45
N VAL A 117 -25.16 -17.54 17.89
CA VAL A 117 -26.49 -17.68 17.26
C VAL A 117 -26.38 -18.25 15.84
N LEU A 118 -25.43 -17.79 15.01
CA LEU A 118 -25.25 -18.30 13.62
C LEU A 118 -24.73 -19.73 13.59
N ALA A 119 -23.83 -20.08 14.49
CA ALA A 119 -23.32 -21.44 14.60
C ALA A 119 -24.42 -22.46 14.95
N SER A 120 -25.52 -22.00 15.57
CA SER A 120 -26.68 -22.84 15.93
C SER A 120 -27.81 -22.81 14.89
N LEU A 121 -27.88 -21.78 14.04
CA LEU A 121 -28.97 -21.62 13.05
C LEU A 121 -28.64 -22.24 11.68
N GLY A 122 -27.36 -22.55 11.41
CA GLY A 122 -26.90 -23.00 10.09
C GLY A 122 -26.60 -21.86 9.12
N PHE A 123 -25.70 -22.11 8.18
CA PHE A 123 -25.33 -21.16 7.12
C PHE A 123 -26.19 -21.40 5.87
N PRO A 124 -26.41 -20.34 5.04
CA PRO A 124 -27.17 -20.51 3.79
C PRO A 124 -26.45 -21.46 2.82
N GLU A 125 -27.22 -22.31 2.14
CA GLU A 125 -26.68 -23.26 1.16
C GLU A 125 -26.14 -22.61 -0.11
N THR A 126 -26.34 -21.29 -0.30
CA THR A 126 -25.75 -20.52 -1.42
C THR A 126 -24.36 -19.98 -1.09
N LEU A 127 -23.92 -20.08 0.17
CA LEU A 127 -22.66 -19.49 0.65
C LEU A 127 -21.45 -20.21 0.05
N GLN A 128 -20.57 -19.46 -0.62
CA GLN A 128 -19.35 -19.96 -1.23
C GLN A 128 -18.10 -19.53 -0.45
N SER A 129 -18.15 -18.41 0.25
CA SER A 129 -17.02 -17.88 1.03
C SER A 129 -17.46 -17.49 2.43
N LEU A 130 -16.75 -18.01 3.45
CA LEU A 130 -17.03 -17.75 4.86
C LEU A 130 -15.75 -17.34 5.59
N ASN A 131 -15.76 -16.14 6.15
CA ASN A 131 -14.73 -15.65 7.07
C ASN A 131 -15.34 -15.46 8.46
N LEU A 132 -14.84 -16.22 9.42
CA LEU A 132 -15.38 -16.26 10.78
C LEU A 132 -14.82 -15.19 11.73
N GLY A 133 -13.91 -14.32 11.23
CA GLY A 133 -13.38 -13.20 11.99
C GLY A 133 -12.50 -13.56 13.20
N ASP A 134 -11.78 -12.56 13.71
CA ASP A 134 -10.68 -12.75 14.66
C ASP A 134 -11.10 -13.26 16.04
N GLN A 135 -12.30 -13.00 16.47
CA GLN A 135 -12.76 -13.37 17.80
C GLN A 135 -13.48 -14.72 17.85
N PHE A 136 -13.71 -15.35 16.69
CA PHE A 136 -14.43 -16.63 16.65
C PHE A 136 -13.60 -17.77 17.27
N ASN A 137 -14.16 -18.42 18.29
CA ASN A 137 -13.59 -19.61 18.94
C ASN A 137 -14.69 -20.56 19.44
N GLN A 138 -15.67 -20.86 18.61
CA GLN A 138 -16.76 -21.76 18.93
C GLN A 138 -16.75 -23.01 18.05
N ALA A 139 -17.46 -24.06 18.46
CA ALA A 139 -17.67 -25.23 17.62
C ALA A 139 -18.64 -24.89 16.49
N LEU A 140 -18.33 -25.31 15.27
CA LEU A 140 -19.26 -25.27 14.16
C LEU A 140 -20.19 -26.47 14.23
N VAL A 141 -21.46 -26.29 13.87
CA VAL A 141 -22.48 -27.36 13.85
C VAL A 141 -22.60 -27.95 12.45
N SER A 142 -22.62 -27.09 11.43
CA SER A 142 -22.69 -27.48 10.02
C SER A 142 -22.01 -26.43 9.14
N LEU A 143 -21.66 -26.83 7.93
CA LEU A 143 -21.18 -25.94 6.87
C LEU A 143 -21.98 -26.21 5.60
N PRO A 144 -22.28 -25.18 4.77
CA PRO A 144 -23.04 -25.35 3.55
C PRO A 144 -22.27 -26.19 2.51
N SER A 145 -23.00 -27.00 1.78
CA SER A 145 -22.42 -27.92 0.78
C SER A 145 -21.77 -27.20 -0.41
N THR A 146 -22.09 -25.92 -0.62
CA THR A 146 -21.59 -25.06 -1.70
C THR A 146 -20.31 -24.30 -1.35
N LEU A 147 -19.85 -24.39 -0.08
CA LEU A 147 -18.72 -23.59 0.42
C LEU A 147 -17.42 -23.95 -0.31
N GLN A 148 -16.76 -22.95 -0.87
CA GLN A 148 -15.49 -23.08 -1.58
C GLN A 148 -14.30 -22.48 -0.80
N SER A 149 -14.55 -21.49 0.06
CA SER A 149 -13.53 -20.85 0.86
C SER A 149 -13.96 -20.72 2.33
N LEU A 150 -13.09 -21.15 3.25
CA LEU A 150 -13.31 -21.04 4.70
C LEU A 150 -12.08 -20.44 5.37
N THR A 151 -12.29 -19.34 6.08
CA THR A 151 -11.24 -18.64 6.83
C THR A 151 -11.64 -18.55 8.30
N PHE A 152 -10.77 -19.03 9.16
CA PHE A 152 -10.85 -18.84 10.60
C PHE A 152 -9.96 -17.67 11.03
N GLY A 153 -10.48 -16.84 11.91
CA GLY A 153 -9.76 -15.69 12.43
C GLY A 153 -8.79 -16.02 13.57
N TYR A 154 -8.20 -15.00 14.15
CA TYR A 154 -7.09 -15.03 15.10
C TYR A 154 -7.28 -16.01 16.28
N SER A 155 -8.46 -16.00 16.92
CA SER A 155 -8.70 -16.70 18.19
C SER A 155 -9.10 -18.17 18.06
N PHE A 156 -9.38 -18.64 16.84
CA PHE A 156 -9.87 -20.00 16.66
C PHE A 156 -8.83 -21.05 17.04
N ASN A 157 -9.15 -21.85 18.08
CA ASN A 157 -8.32 -22.96 18.56
C ASN A 157 -9.19 -24.12 19.06
N ARG A 158 -10.07 -24.62 18.21
CA ARG A 158 -10.86 -25.81 18.51
C ARG A 158 -10.67 -26.87 17.43
N ARG A 159 -10.80 -28.13 17.81
CA ARG A 159 -10.90 -29.22 16.83
C ARG A 159 -12.14 -28.97 15.97
N LEU A 160 -11.98 -29.12 14.67
CA LEU A 160 -13.11 -29.09 13.75
C LEU A 160 -14.00 -30.30 14.07
N GLY A 161 -15.19 -30.07 14.61
CA GLY A 161 -16.17 -31.11 14.92
C GLY A 161 -17.12 -31.42 13.75
N VAL A 162 -16.92 -30.75 12.60
CA VAL A 162 -17.78 -30.88 11.41
C VAL A 162 -17.01 -31.44 10.23
N THR A 163 -17.71 -32.13 9.36
CA THR A 163 -17.17 -32.53 8.05
C THR A 163 -17.07 -31.32 7.14
N LEU A 164 -15.89 -31.11 6.56
CA LEU A 164 -15.68 -30.05 5.58
C LEU A 164 -16.36 -30.44 4.24
N PRO A 165 -17.03 -29.48 3.57
CA PRO A 165 -17.75 -29.79 2.33
C PRO A 165 -16.81 -30.20 1.19
N SER A 166 -17.26 -31.11 0.33
CA SER A 166 -16.48 -31.61 -0.80
C SER A 166 -16.25 -30.60 -1.91
N THR A 167 -16.84 -29.41 -1.82
CA THR A 167 -16.65 -28.26 -2.71
C THR A 167 -15.54 -27.31 -2.24
N LEU A 168 -15.02 -27.51 -1.02
CA LEU A 168 -14.06 -26.59 -0.41
C LEU A 168 -12.71 -26.63 -1.13
N LYS A 169 -12.29 -25.48 -1.67
CA LYS A 169 -11.02 -25.27 -2.39
C LYS A 169 -9.95 -24.58 -1.57
N ALA A 170 -10.36 -23.69 -0.67
CA ALA A 170 -9.44 -22.92 0.15
C ALA A 170 -9.80 -23.01 1.63
N LEU A 171 -8.80 -23.31 2.48
CA LEU A 171 -8.95 -23.37 3.92
C LEU A 171 -7.82 -22.60 4.58
N THR A 172 -8.17 -21.61 5.42
CA THR A 172 -7.23 -20.82 6.19
C THR A 172 -7.56 -20.92 7.66
N PHE A 173 -6.59 -21.38 8.45
CA PHE A 173 -6.66 -21.39 9.90
C PHE A 173 -6.08 -20.12 10.49
N GLY A 174 -6.70 -19.63 11.56
CA GLY A 174 -6.27 -18.44 12.29
C GLY A 174 -5.04 -18.67 13.17
N HIS A 175 -4.60 -17.59 13.79
CA HIS A 175 -3.33 -17.51 14.53
C HIS A 175 -3.16 -18.62 15.60
N ARG A 176 -4.20 -18.91 16.39
CA ARG A 176 -4.11 -19.80 17.55
C ARG A 176 -4.33 -21.27 17.26
N TYR A 177 -4.75 -21.65 16.06
CA TYR A 177 -5.08 -23.03 15.73
C TYR A 177 -3.85 -23.95 15.87
N ASN A 178 -3.98 -24.98 16.75
CA ASN A 178 -2.90 -25.97 17.01
C ASN A 178 -3.48 -27.37 17.32
N HIS A 179 -4.27 -27.90 16.41
CA HIS A 179 -4.81 -29.26 16.52
C HIS A 179 -4.47 -30.07 15.28
N SER A 180 -4.39 -31.41 15.46
CA SER A 180 -4.24 -32.35 14.34
C SER A 180 -5.38 -32.19 13.32
N LEU A 181 -5.04 -32.38 12.06
CA LEU A 181 -5.99 -32.26 10.96
C LEU A 181 -7.02 -33.41 11.03
N LEU A 182 -8.28 -33.07 10.77
CA LEU A 182 -9.30 -34.05 10.38
C LEU A 182 -9.08 -34.43 8.91
N PRO A 183 -9.76 -35.49 8.40
CA PRO A 183 -9.76 -35.73 6.97
C PRO A 183 -10.17 -34.48 6.20
N LEU A 184 -9.27 -33.99 5.36
CA LEU A 184 -9.50 -32.82 4.50
C LEU A 184 -10.20 -33.25 3.21
N PRO A 185 -11.08 -32.40 2.63
CA PRO A 185 -11.79 -32.76 1.40
C PRO A 185 -10.81 -32.88 0.21
N GLY A 186 -11.11 -33.86 -0.67
CA GLY A 186 -10.32 -34.12 -1.88
C GLY A 186 -10.38 -33.03 -2.96
N SER A 187 -11.16 -31.97 -2.74
CA SER A 187 -11.24 -30.77 -3.61
C SER A 187 -10.31 -29.64 -3.19
N LEU A 188 -9.64 -29.77 -2.01
CA LEU A 188 -8.87 -28.66 -1.45
C LEU A 188 -7.61 -28.39 -2.27
N GLU A 189 -7.50 -27.15 -2.74
CA GLU A 189 -6.38 -26.66 -3.57
C GLU A 189 -5.41 -25.78 -2.77
N SER A 190 -5.89 -25.08 -1.73
CA SER A 190 -5.08 -24.18 -0.90
C SER A 190 -5.32 -24.40 0.58
N LEU A 191 -4.23 -24.53 1.35
CA LEU A 191 -4.25 -24.69 2.80
C LEU A 191 -3.23 -23.76 3.45
N THR A 192 -3.72 -22.91 4.37
CA THR A 192 -2.88 -21.98 5.13
C THR A 192 -3.10 -22.18 6.62
N PHE A 193 -2.01 -22.34 7.34
CA PHE A 193 -2.02 -22.44 8.80
C PHE A 193 -1.62 -21.13 9.47
N GLY A 194 -2.22 -20.86 10.61
CA GLY A 194 -1.88 -19.72 11.45
C GLY A 194 -0.61 -19.95 12.30
N THR A 195 -0.22 -18.92 13.01
CA THR A 195 1.09 -18.84 13.70
C THR A 195 1.38 -19.98 14.66
N CYS A 196 0.40 -20.43 15.43
CA CYS A 196 0.64 -21.41 16.50
C CYS A 196 0.59 -22.87 16.04
N PHE A 197 0.28 -23.13 14.76
CA PHE A 197 0.18 -24.51 14.27
C PHE A 197 1.55 -25.18 14.30
N ASN A 198 1.68 -26.24 15.11
CA ASN A 198 2.89 -27.05 15.27
C ASN A 198 2.58 -28.52 15.59
N THR A 199 1.58 -29.07 14.95
CA THR A 199 1.22 -30.49 15.07
C THR A 199 1.48 -31.22 13.75
N ASP A 200 1.29 -32.55 13.77
CA ASP A 200 1.42 -33.37 12.57
C ASP A 200 0.52 -32.89 11.44
N ALA A 201 1.12 -32.73 10.27
CA ALA A 201 0.45 -32.33 9.03
C ALA A 201 0.18 -33.52 8.09
N SER A 202 0.07 -34.74 8.61
CA SER A 202 -0.31 -35.92 7.82
C SER A 202 -1.75 -35.81 7.30
N GLY A 203 -2.08 -36.52 6.20
CA GLY A 203 -3.42 -36.54 5.62
C GLY A 203 -3.74 -35.35 4.70
N LEU A 204 -2.74 -34.71 4.11
CA LEU A 204 -2.93 -33.68 3.09
C LEU A 204 -3.59 -34.27 1.82
N PRO A 205 -4.60 -33.62 1.22
CA PRO A 205 -5.27 -34.13 0.02
C PRO A 205 -4.36 -34.02 -1.22
N SER A 206 -4.46 -35.00 -2.12
CA SER A 206 -3.64 -35.08 -3.34
C SER A 206 -3.84 -33.92 -4.32
N THR A 207 -4.94 -33.19 -4.22
CA THR A 207 -5.30 -32.04 -5.04
C THR A 207 -4.66 -30.73 -4.61
N LEU A 208 -4.02 -30.72 -3.43
CA LEU A 208 -3.47 -29.49 -2.85
C LEU A 208 -2.33 -28.93 -3.71
N ARG A 209 -2.49 -27.67 -4.14
CA ARG A 209 -1.53 -26.92 -4.97
C ARG A 209 -0.71 -25.93 -4.17
N SER A 210 -1.26 -25.40 -3.07
CA SER A 210 -0.60 -24.41 -2.23
C SER A 210 -0.71 -24.79 -0.76
N LEU A 211 0.45 -24.90 -0.10
CA LEU A 211 0.56 -25.18 1.32
C LEU A 211 1.42 -24.13 1.99
N ARG A 212 0.85 -23.42 2.96
CA ARG A 212 1.55 -22.44 3.77
C ARG A 212 1.45 -22.80 5.25
N PHE A 213 2.58 -23.05 5.87
CA PHE A 213 2.69 -23.24 7.31
C PHE A 213 2.79 -21.90 8.05
N GLY A 214 2.22 -21.85 9.25
CA GLY A 214 2.34 -20.70 10.14
C GLY A 214 3.70 -20.60 10.82
N HIS A 215 3.91 -19.53 11.57
CA HIS A 215 5.23 -19.20 12.13
C HIS A 215 5.80 -20.31 13.03
N GLY A 216 5.00 -20.91 13.91
CA GLY A 216 5.46 -21.89 14.89
C GLY A 216 5.68 -23.31 14.36
N TYR A 217 5.39 -23.57 13.08
CA TYR A 217 5.54 -24.93 12.55
C TYR A 217 7.00 -25.35 12.45
N ASN A 218 7.36 -26.42 13.21
CA ASN A 218 8.71 -26.97 13.23
C ASN A 218 8.71 -28.51 13.38
N GLN A 219 7.77 -29.21 12.73
CA GLN A 219 7.71 -30.67 12.75
C GLN A 219 8.49 -31.27 11.58
N ARG A 220 8.99 -32.50 11.78
CA ARG A 220 9.67 -33.26 10.73
C ARG A 220 8.72 -33.60 9.60
N LEU A 221 9.24 -33.57 8.36
CA LEU A 221 8.45 -33.88 7.16
C LEU A 221 8.73 -35.28 6.58
N GLN A 222 9.63 -36.06 7.15
CA GLN A 222 9.99 -37.39 6.63
C GLN A 222 8.78 -38.32 6.57
N ASP A 223 7.85 -38.20 7.52
CA ASP A 223 6.64 -39.00 7.61
C ASP A 223 5.40 -38.32 7.00
N VAL A 224 5.56 -37.13 6.46
CA VAL A 224 4.48 -36.36 5.81
C VAL A 224 4.49 -36.61 4.31
N ALA A 225 3.45 -37.28 3.80
CA ALA A 225 3.26 -37.42 2.34
C ALA A 225 2.81 -36.08 1.72
N LEU A 226 3.77 -35.32 1.20
CA LEU A 226 3.45 -34.08 0.49
C LEU A 226 2.69 -34.39 -0.81
N PRO A 227 1.58 -33.68 -1.11
CA PRO A 227 0.76 -33.91 -2.30
C PRO A 227 1.55 -33.74 -3.60
N HIS A 228 1.41 -34.66 -4.55
CA HIS A 228 2.14 -34.62 -5.82
C HIS A 228 1.77 -33.40 -6.70
N ALA A 229 0.55 -32.86 -6.56
CA ALA A 229 0.08 -31.66 -7.27
C ALA A 229 0.57 -30.35 -6.65
N LEU A 230 1.34 -30.39 -5.56
CA LEU A 230 1.76 -29.18 -4.82
C LEU A 230 2.72 -28.33 -5.66
N GLN A 231 2.33 -27.09 -5.91
CA GLN A 231 3.09 -26.12 -6.69
C GLN A 231 3.80 -25.08 -5.82
N SER A 232 3.26 -24.81 -4.64
CA SER A 232 3.82 -23.81 -3.71
C SER A 232 3.87 -24.35 -2.29
N LEU A 233 5.06 -24.31 -1.68
CA LEU A 233 5.31 -24.68 -0.30
C LEU A 233 6.04 -23.54 0.42
N THR A 234 5.41 -23.02 1.46
CA THR A 234 5.97 -21.93 2.27
C THR A 234 6.01 -22.36 3.74
N PHE A 235 7.18 -22.27 4.33
CA PHE A 235 7.35 -22.51 5.76
C PHE A 235 7.30 -21.21 6.56
N GLY A 236 6.83 -21.31 7.79
CA GLY A 236 6.81 -20.20 8.74
C GLY A 236 8.16 -19.95 9.42
N ILE A 237 8.19 -18.98 10.32
CA ILE A 237 9.42 -18.45 10.94
C ILE A 237 10.28 -19.55 11.59
N ASP A 238 9.67 -20.42 12.39
CA ASP A 238 10.40 -21.33 13.30
C ASP A 238 10.85 -22.63 12.63
N PHE A 239 10.47 -22.87 11.37
CA PHE A 239 10.81 -24.11 10.69
C PHE A 239 12.32 -24.23 10.49
N ASN A 240 12.92 -25.28 11.13
CA ASN A 240 14.36 -25.58 11.04
C ASN A 240 14.64 -27.08 11.02
N GLN A 241 13.81 -27.89 10.38
CA GLN A 241 14.01 -29.32 10.27
C GLN A 241 14.80 -29.69 9.02
N ASN A 242 15.64 -30.73 9.14
CA ASN A 242 16.36 -31.29 8.00
C ASN A 242 15.38 -31.89 6.98
N LEU A 243 15.60 -31.60 5.69
CA LEU A 243 14.80 -32.12 4.58
C LEU A 243 15.42 -33.38 3.94
N GLU A 244 16.53 -33.92 4.48
CA GLU A 244 17.11 -35.15 3.98
C GLU A 244 16.08 -36.30 4.06
N GLY A 245 15.90 -37.02 2.96
CA GLY A 245 14.91 -38.08 2.84
C GLY A 245 13.46 -37.62 2.62
N VAL A 246 13.20 -36.31 2.63
CA VAL A 246 11.87 -35.78 2.30
C VAL A 246 11.65 -35.80 0.76
N CYS A 247 10.56 -36.44 0.33
CA CYS A 247 10.15 -36.45 -1.07
C CYS A 247 9.41 -35.15 -1.42
N LEU A 248 10.13 -34.15 -1.91
CA LEU A 248 9.51 -32.94 -2.41
C LEU A 248 8.73 -33.23 -3.71
N PRO A 249 7.51 -32.67 -3.90
CA PRO A 249 6.67 -32.93 -5.08
C PRO A 249 7.33 -32.45 -6.38
N ARG A 250 7.20 -33.23 -7.45
CA ARG A 250 7.83 -32.93 -8.74
C ARG A 250 7.30 -31.66 -9.39
N GLU A 251 6.04 -31.32 -9.13
CA GLU A 251 5.36 -30.12 -9.66
C GLU A 251 5.64 -28.85 -8.84
N LEU A 252 6.46 -28.94 -7.80
CA LEU A 252 6.73 -27.79 -6.92
C LEU A 252 7.53 -26.72 -7.66
N GLN A 253 6.90 -25.53 -7.80
CA GLN A 253 7.46 -24.37 -8.49
C GLN A 253 8.03 -23.33 -7.53
N HIS A 254 7.46 -23.23 -6.34
CA HIS A 254 7.83 -22.22 -5.34
C HIS A 254 8.12 -22.87 -4.00
N LEU A 255 9.35 -22.69 -3.51
CA LEU A 255 9.77 -23.15 -2.19
C LEU A 255 10.35 -21.98 -1.40
N ALA A 256 9.72 -21.68 -0.26
CA ALA A 256 10.16 -20.61 0.63
C ALA A 256 10.30 -21.11 2.06
N PHE A 257 11.46 -20.83 2.63
CA PHE A 257 11.78 -21.16 4.03
C PHE A 257 11.57 -19.94 4.92
N GLY A 258 11.19 -20.19 6.17
CA GLY A 258 11.07 -19.18 7.22
C GLY A 258 12.42 -18.78 7.82
N ASP A 259 12.38 -17.82 8.72
CA ASP A 259 13.58 -17.14 9.22
C ASP A 259 14.58 -18.06 9.92
N GLN A 260 14.12 -19.05 10.69
CA GLN A 260 14.98 -19.93 11.46
C GLN A 260 15.61 -21.07 10.66
N PHE A 261 15.20 -21.28 9.40
CA PHE A 261 15.72 -22.38 8.60
C PHE A 261 17.23 -22.18 8.32
N ASN A 262 18.02 -23.12 8.83
CA ASN A 262 19.49 -23.13 8.67
C ASN A 262 20.03 -24.56 8.50
N GLN A 263 19.36 -25.41 7.72
CA GLN A 263 19.80 -26.77 7.43
C GLN A 263 20.42 -26.86 6.03
N GLY A 264 21.41 -27.74 5.88
CA GLY A 264 22.04 -27.97 4.58
C GLY A 264 21.09 -28.65 3.58
N LEU A 265 21.28 -28.37 2.30
CA LEU A 265 20.51 -28.96 1.20
C LEU A 265 21.30 -29.96 0.36
N GLN A 266 22.51 -30.37 0.75
CA GLN A 266 23.41 -31.24 -0.04
C GLN A 266 22.77 -32.58 -0.43
N ASN A 267 21.97 -33.18 0.48
CA ASN A 267 21.30 -34.46 0.27
C ASN A 267 19.80 -34.30 -0.03
N VAL A 268 19.36 -33.10 -0.37
CA VAL A 268 17.95 -32.80 -0.71
C VAL A 268 17.76 -32.79 -2.22
N ASN A 269 16.85 -33.63 -2.72
CA ASN A 269 16.47 -33.62 -4.13
C ASN A 269 15.48 -32.48 -4.39
N LEU A 270 15.98 -31.32 -4.84
CA LEU A 270 15.12 -30.21 -5.24
C LEU A 270 14.37 -30.58 -6.54
N PRO A 271 13.04 -30.28 -6.64
CA PRO A 271 12.24 -30.65 -7.81
C PRO A 271 12.68 -29.92 -9.09
N GLU A 272 12.63 -30.65 -10.21
CA GLU A 272 13.01 -30.07 -11.52
C GLU A 272 12.05 -28.98 -12.04
N ALA A 273 10.84 -28.86 -11.49
CA ALA A 273 9.90 -27.78 -11.83
C ALA A 273 10.14 -26.49 -11.02
N LEU A 274 11.10 -26.49 -10.07
CA LEU A 274 11.27 -25.37 -9.14
C LEU A 274 11.77 -24.10 -9.87
N GLN A 275 10.99 -23.03 -9.76
CA GLN A 275 11.27 -21.72 -10.37
C GLN A 275 11.78 -20.70 -9.37
N THR A 276 11.32 -20.78 -8.09
CA THR A 276 11.76 -19.85 -7.05
C THR A 276 12.19 -20.60 -5.80
N LEU A 277 13.35 -20.23 -5.28
CA LEU A 277 13.88 -20.70 -4.01
C LEU A 277 14.23 -19.51 -3.13
N THR A 278 13.58 -19.41 -1.98
CA THR A 278 13.77 -18.31 -1.03
C THR A 278 14.16 -18.85 0.33
N PHE A 279 15.25 -18.35 0.86
CA PHE A 279 15.71 -18.65 2.21
C PHE A 279 15.33 -17.54 3.19
N GLY A 280 15.05 -17.92 4.42
CA GLY A 280 14.74 -17.00 5.51
C GLY A 280 15.97 -16.35 6.14
N TYR A 281 15.74 -15.56 7.17
CA TYR A 281 16.71 -14.64 7.78
C TYR A 281 18.04 -15.32 8.21
N TYR A 282 17.98 -16.47 8.90
CA TYR A 282 19.15 -17.11 9.52
C TYR A 282 19.88 -18.13 8.63
N TYR A 283 19.42 -18.36 7.40
CA TYR A 283 20.07 -19.32 6.52
C TYR A 283 21.51 -18.90 6.21
N ASN A 284 22.48 -19.77 6.58
CA ASN A 284 23.92 -19.57 6.32
C ASN A 284 24.64 -20.89 6.03
N GLN A 285 24.01 -21.82 5.31
CA GLN A 285 24.62 -23.06 4.90
C GLN A 285 25.19 -22.96 3.49
N SER A 286 26.31 -23.65 3.24
CA SER A 286 26.91 -23.70 1.92
C SER A 286 25.97 -24.36 0.90
N LEU A 287 25.92 -23.82 -0.30
CA LEU A 287 25.29 -24.45 -1.47
C LEU A 287 26.25 -25.34 -2.28
N GLN A 288 27.50 -25.49 -1.85
CA GLN A 288 28.45 -26.36 -2.54
C GLN A 288 27.93 -27.80 -2.53
N GLY A 289 27.89 -28.43 -3.69
CA GLY A 289 27.34 -29.79 -3.86
C GLY A 289 25.82 -29.86 -3.95
N VAL A 290 25.09 -28.75 -3.75
CA VAL A 290 23.64 -28.69 -3.97
C VAL A 290 23.32 -28.63 -5.46
N ARG A 291 22.46 -29.54 -5.95
CA ARG A 291 21.98 -29.52 -7.34
C ARG A 291 20.78 -28.57 -7.45
N LEU A 292 21.05 -27.35 -7.90
CA LEU A 292 19.98 -26.40 -8.20
C LEU A 292 19.28 -26.79 -9.52
N PRO A 293 17.93 -26.82 -9.58
CA PRO A 293 17.19 -27.21 -10.78
C PRO A 293 17.43 -26.29 -11.97
N ALA A 294 17.47 -26.87 -13.18
CA ALA A 294 17.68 -26.12 -14.42
C ALA A 294 16.55 -25.17 -14.79
N THR A 295 15.41 -25.22 -14.10
CA THR A 295 14.24 -24.35 -14.26
C THR A 295 14.23 -23.15 -13.32
N LEU A 296 15.20 -23.07 -12.39
CA LEU A 296 15.22 -22.03 -11.34
C LEU A 296 15.45 -20.64 -11.97
N LYS A 297 14.52 -19.73 -11.75
CA LYS A 297 14.54 -18.35 -12.25
C LYS A 297 14.91 -17.33 -11.17
N SER A 298 14.61 -17.63 -9.91
CA SER A 298 14.86 -16.70 -8.82
C SER A 298 15.45 -17.42 -7.60
N LEU A 299 16.57 -16.92 -7.10
CA LEU A 299 17.24 -17.38 -5.90
C LEU A 299 17.43 -16.20 -4.95
N THR A 300 16.84 -16.30 -3.76
CA THR A 300 16.91 -15.25 -2.73
C THR A 300 17.47 -15.82 -1.44
N PHE A 301 18.54 -15.22 -0.96
CA PHE A 301 19.16 -15.55 0.30
C PHE A 301 18.67 -14.64 1.43
N GLY A 302 18.62 -15.20 2.64
CA GLY A 302 18.30 -14.47 3.85
C GLY A 302 19.42 -13.60 4.39
N ASN A 303 19.12 -12.83 5.41
CA ASN A 303 20.00 -11.76 5.90
C ASN A 303 21.35 -12.26 6.48
N GLN A 304 21.40 -13.47 7.03
CA GLN A 304 22.61 -14.02 7.65
C GLN A 304 23.53 -14.76 6.66
N TYR A 305 23.11 -14.94 5.41
CA TYR A 305 23.90 -15.68 4.43
C TYR A 305 25.20 -14.93 4.08
N ASP A 306 26.31 -15.61 4.35
CA ASP A 306 27.66 -15.18 3.98
C ASP A 306 28.49 -16.37 3.45
N GLY A 307 27.83 -17.36 2.86
CA GLY A 307 28.47 -18.52 2.25
C GLY A 307 29.11 -18.18 0.90
N SER A 308 30.32 -18.69 0.67
CA SER A 308 30.95 -18.59 -0.67
C SER A 308 30.10 -19.34 -1.69
N LEU A 309 30.03 -18.75 -2.89
CA LEU A 309 29.44 -19.38 -4.07
C LEU A 309 30.52 -20.04 -4.97
N GLU A 310 31.76 -20.10 -4.52
CA GLU A 310 32.82 -20.82 -5.25
C GLU A 310 32.45 -22.29 -5.38
N GLY A 311 32.52 -22.82 -6.60
CA GLY A 311 32.11 -24.19 -6.92
C GLY A 311 30.60 -24.45 -6.91
N VAL A 312 29.76 -23.43 -6.70
CA VAL A 312 28.31 -23.52 -6.85
C VAL A 312 27.92 -23.34 -8.32
N SER A 313 27.27 -24.34 -8.90
CA SER A 313 26.73 -24.27 -10.25
C SER A 313 25.38 -23.59 -10.25
N LEU A 314 25.33 -22.28 -10.56
CA LEU A 314 24.07 -21.58 -10.76
C LEU A 314 23.42 -21.98 -12.09
N PRO A 315 22.11 -22.24 -12.14
CA PRO A 315 21.45 -22.65 -13.39
C PRO A 315 21.43 -21.54 -14.42
N SER A 316 21.61 -21.93 -15.70
CA SER A 316 21.63 -21.00 -16.84
C SER A 316 20.30 -20.30 -17.11
N THR A 317 19.22 -20.63 -16.41
CA THR A 317 17.90 -20.00 -16.49
C THR A 317 17.68 -18.95 -15.40
N LEU A 318 18.64 -18.76 -14.50
CA LEU A 318 18.48 -17.84 -13.37
C LEU A 318 18.41 -16.38 -13.85
N GLN A 319 17.30 -15.72 -13.54
CA GLN A 319 17.01 -14.33 -13.91
C GLN A 319 17.23 -13.36 -12.74
N ARG A 320 16.99 -13.80 -11.49
CA ARG A 320 17.13 -12.96 -10.30
C ARG A 320 17.99 -13.64 -9.25
N LEU A 321 18.97 -12.89 -8.76
CA LEU A 321 19.85 -13.31 -7.67
C LEU A 321 19.88 -12.20 -6.62
N THR A 322 19.39 -12.50 -5.42
CA THR A 322 19.30 -11.54 -4.31
C THR A 322 20.02 -12.08 -3.10
N PHE A 323 20.96 -11.32 -2.61
CA PHE A 323 21.68 -11.61 -1.37
C PHE A 323 21.12 -10.77 -0.20
N GLY A 324 21.14 -11.38 0.98
CA GLY A 324 20.74 -10.72 2.20
C GLY A 324 21.83 -9.85 2.84
N THR A 325 21.57 -9.32 4.01
CA THR A 325 22.35 -8.24 4.63
C THR A 325 23.82 -8.58 4.83
N ARG A 326 24.18 -9.82 5.25
CA ARG A 326 25.55 -10.17 5.65
C ARG A 326 26.47 -10.60 4.50
N PHE A 327 25.93 -10.87 3.33
CA PHE A 327 26.72 -11.38 2.22
C PHE A 327 27.88 -10.43 1.87
N ASN A 328 29.11 -10.95 1.99
CA ASN A 328 30.34 -10.18 1.68
C ASN A 328 31.44 -11.06 1.02
N GLN A 329 31.05 -12.09 0.26
CA GLN A 329 32.00 -12.95 -0.44
C GLN A 329 32.27 -12.44 -1.84
N GLU A 330 33.47 -12.73 -2.37
CA GLU A 330 33.82 -12.41 -3.75
C GLU A 330 32.89 -13.10 -4.75
N LEU A 331 32.52 -12.41 -5.81
CA LEU A 331 31.78 -12.96 -6.95
C LEU A 331 32.75 -13.57 -7.98
N ALA A 332 33.64 -14.45 -7.52
CA ALA A 332 34.68 -15.09 -8.37
C ALA A 332 34.11 -16.12 -9.35
N MET A 333 32.79 -16.32 -9.37
CA MET A 333 32.12 -17.29 -10.24
C MET A 333 31.56 -16.66 -11.51
N SER A 334 31.25 -17.51 -12.49
CA SER A 334 30.51 -17.08 -13.67
C SER A 334 29.04 -16.89 -13.32
N LEU A 335 28.56 -15.65 -13.38
CA LEU A 335 27.13 -15.36 -13.27
C LEU A 335 26.38 -15.89 -14.51
N PRO A 336 25.16 -16.43 -14.35
CA PRO A 336 24.39 -16.94 -15.48
C PRO A 336 24.13 -15.87 -16.54
N CYS A 337 24.27 -16.24 -17.81
CA CYS A 337 24.10 -15.32 -18.94
C CYS A 337 22.65 -14.82 -19.12
N THR A 338 21.68 -15.38 -18.40
CA THR A 338 20.27 -14.97 -18.38
C THR A 338 19.92 -14.06 -17.20
N LEU A 339 20.89 -13.73 -16.34
CA LEU A 339 20.62 -12.93 -15.16
C LEU A 339 20.21 -11.49 -15.55
N GLU A 340 19.01 -11.11 -15.13
CA GLU A 340 18.42 -9.79 -15.39
C GLU A 340 18.55 -8.86 -14.19
N SER A 341 18.57 -9.40 -12.97
CA SER A 341 18.61 -8.61 -11.73
C SER A 341 19.60 -9.21 -10.73
N LEU A 342 20.50 -8.38 -10.24
CA LEU A 342 21.45 -8.70 -9.19
C LEU A 342 21.32 -7.70 -8.05
N THR A 343 20.98 -8.19 -6.84
CA THR A 343 20.95 -7.38 -5.62
C THR A 343 22.00 -7.91 -4.66
N LEU A 344 22.94 -7.07 -4.30
CA LEU A 344 24.01 -7.36 -3.36
C LEU A 344 23.58 -7.00 -1.94
N GLY A 345 24.03 -7.78 -0.96
CA GLY A 345 23.68 -7.61 0.44
C GLY A 345 24.23 -6.32 1.07
N SER A 346 23.62 -5.87 2.16
CA SER A 346 24.01 -4.61 2.81
C SER A 346 25.46 -4.59 3.28
N SER A 347 26.07 -5.72 3.62
CA SER A 347 27.48 -5.81 4.02
C SER A 347 28.46 -5.98 2.86
N PHE A 348 27.95 -6.14 1.62
CA PHE A 348 28.82 -6.39 0.48
C PHE A 348 29.76 -5.22 0.23
N SER A 349 31.04 -5.49 0.33
CA SER A 349 32.13 -4.49 0.13
C SER A 349 33.28 -5.01 -0.74
N GLN A 350 33.07 -6.10 -1.48
CA GLN A 350 34.05 -6.65 -2.41
C GLN A 350 34.05 -5.85 -3.72
N SER A 351 35.19 -5.85 -4.41
CA SER A 351 35.32 -5.22 -5.73
C SER A 351 34.49 -5.96 -6.78
N LEU A 352 33.86 -5.22 -7.67
CA LEU A 352 33.25 -5.74 -8.91
C LEU A 352 34.21 -5.68 -10.10
N SER A 353 35.46 -5.18 -9.91
CA SER A 353 36.50 -5.18 -10.95
C SER A 353 36.86 -6.62 -11.30
N GLY A 354 36.83 -6.96 -12.58
CA GLY A 354 37.06 -8.32 -13.06
C GLY A 354 35.86 -9.29 -12.96
N VAL A 355 34.75 -8.85 -12.36
CA VAL A 355 33.51 -9.63 -12.39
C VAL A 355 32.83 -9.51 -13.74
N ASN A 356 32.60 -10.65 -14.41
CA ASN A 356 31.90 -10.68 -15.70
C ASN A 356 30.37 -10.54 -15.45
N LEU A 357 29.90 -9.29 -15.45
CA LEU A 357 28.45 -9.03 -15.37
C LEU A 357 27.77 -9.47 -16.69
N PRO A 358 26.67 -10.24 -16.63
CA PRO A 358 26.04 -10.79 -17.83
C PRO A 358 25.40 -9.70 -18.70
N ILE A 359 25.48 -9.93 -20.03
CA ILE A 359 24.94 -8.99 -21.01
C ILE A 359 23.43 -8.81 -20.99
N THR A 360 22.71 -9.62 -20.23
CA THR A 360 21.25 -9.54 -20.00
C THR A 360 20.88 -8.74 -18.77
N LEU A 361 21.88 -8.32 -17.96
CA LEU A 361 21.63 -7.65 -16.70
C LEU A 361 20.96 -6.29 -16.93
N GLN A 362 19.78 -6.10 -16.35
CA GLN A 362 18.96 -4.88 -16.45
C GLN A 362 19.00 -4.06 -15.15
N SER A 363 19.18 -4.72 -14.00
CA SER A 363 19.19 -4.06 -12.70
C SER A 363 20.34 -4.53 -11.83
N LEU A 364 21.11 -3.59 -11.31
CA LEU A 364 22.17 -3.82 -10.33
C LEU A 364 21.94 -2.93 -9.11
N THR A 365 21.76 -3.55 -7.94
CA THR A 365 21.65 -2.86 -6.66
C THR A 365 22.84 -3.23 -5.78
N CYS A 366 23.65 -2.25 -5.43
CA CYS A 366 24.74 -2.39 -4.48
C CYS A 366 24.22 -2.25 -3.05
N GLY A 367 24.75 -3.06 -2.14
CA GLY A 367 24.37 -3.02 -0.73
C GLY A 367 24.89 -1.81 0.04
N ASP A 368 24.40 -1.60 1.24
CA ASP A 368 24.71 -0.42 2.07
C ASP A 368 26.19 -0.26 2.43
N GLY A 369 26.92 -1.36 2.58
CA GLY A 369 28.34 -1.38 2.88
C GLY A 369 29.27 -1.18 1.69
N PHE A 370 28.73 -1.13 0.47
CA PHE A 370 29.53 -1.04 -0.74
C PHE A 370 30.28 0.30 -0.82
N LYS A 371 31.61 0.23 -0.84
CA LYS A 371 32.52 1.40 -0.84
C LYS A 371 33.58 1.32 -1.96
N GLN A 372 33.51 0.30 -2.82
CA GLN A 372 34.52 0.10 -3.84
C GLN A 372 34.29 1.00 -5.05
N SER A 373 35.38 1.36 -5.73
CA SER A 373 35.32 2.12 -6.97
C SER A 373 34.64 1.30 -8.09
N PHE A 374 33.96 1.99 -8.98
CA PHE A 374 33.44 1.45 -10.24
C PHE A 374 34.42 1.64 -11.43
N GLN A 375 35.59 2.23 -11.19
CA GLN A 375 36.64 2.30 -12.23
C GLN A 375 37.01 0.89 -12.66
N GLY A 376 37.05 0.66 -13.98
CA GLY A 376 37.39 -0.63 -14.57
C GLY A 376 36.29 -1.70 -14.42
N VAL A 377 35.13 -1.39 -13.88
CA VAL A 377 33.97 -2.29 -13.89
C VAL A 377 33.28 -2.24 -15.24
N SER A 378 33.19 -3.38 -15.92
CA SER A 378 32.51 -3.50 -17.21
C SER A 378 30.98 -3.65 -16.99
N LEU A 379 30.26 -2.55 -17.11
CA LEU A 379 28.80 -2.56 -17.02
C LEU A 379 28.18 -2.92 -18.37
N PRO A 380 27.20 -3.86 -18.44
CA PRO A 380 26.59 -4.25 -19.73
C PRO A 380 25.64 -3.16 -20.25
N ASN A 381 25.58 -2.99 -21.57
CA ASN A 381 24.73 -1.98 -22.21
C ASN A 381 23.22 -2.19 -22.02
N THR A 382 22.80 -3.35 -21.57
CA THR A 382 21.41 -3.68 -21.21
C THR A 382 21.00 -3.17 -19.81
N LEU A 383 21.97 -2.71 -19.01
CA LEU A 383 21.70 -2.24 -17.66
C LEU A 383 20.85 -0.95 -17.70
N GLN A 384 19.64 -1.03 -17.17
CA GLN A 384 18.66 0.06 -17.14
C GLN A 384 18.64 0.77 -15.79
N SER A 385 18.94 0.06 -14.70
CA SER A 385 18.90 0.61 -13.35
C SER A 385 20.17 0.28 -12.58
N LEU A 386 20.83 1.30 -12.06
CA LEU A 386 21.98 1.18 -11.17
C LEU A 386 21.68 1.93 -9.88
N THR A 387 21.69 1.21 -8.77
CA THR A 387 21.43 1.78 -7.44
C THR A 387 22.61 1.54 -6.53
N PHE A 388 23.19 2.62 -6.04
CA PHE A 388 24.15 2.64 -4.95
C PHE A 388 23.40 2.88 -3.64
N SER A 389 23.73 2.10 -2.63
CA SER A 389 23.10 2.24 -1.34
C SER A 389 23.93 3.10 -0.36
N TYR A 390 23.73 2.98 0.89
CA TYR A 390 24.10 3.90 1.97
C TYR A 390 25.54 4.46 1.94
N SER A 391 26.58 3.60 1.80
CA SER A 391 27.98 3.95 2.10
C SER A 391 28.83 4.33 0.88
N PHE A 392 28.28 4.22 -0.33
CA PHE A 392 29.02 4.53 -1.53
C PHE A 392 29.36 6.03 -1.59
N ASP A 393 30.66 6.34 -1.68
CA ASP A 393 31.18 7.71 -1.80
C ASP A 393 32.50 7.73 -2.59
N GLN A 394 32.53 7.05 -3.73
CA GLN A 394 33.71 7.03 -4.59
C GLN A 394 33.53 7.94 -5.81
N SER A 395 34.66 8.48 -6.31
CA SER A 395 34.66 9.24 -7.57
C SER A 395 34.08 8.41 -8.70
N LEU A 396 33.32 9.09 -9.56
CA LEU A 396 32.78 8.54 -10.82
C LEU A 396 33.58 8.95 -12.03
N GLU A 397 34.72 9.65 -11.85
CA GLU A 397 35.64 9.98 -12.91
C GLU A 397 36.13 8.67 -13.57
N ASP A 398 36.18 8.62 -14.90
CA ASP A 398 36.50 7.45 -15.69
C ASP A 398 35.55 6.24 -15.56
N VAL A 399 34.41 6.39 -14.89
CA VAL A 399 33.37 5.35 -14.89
C VAL A 399 32.59 5.37 -16.20
N CYS A 400 32.68 4.29 -16.96
CA CYS A 400 31.95 4.12 -18.21
C CYS A 400 30.51 3.64 -17.91
N PHE A 401 29.54 4.56 -17.81
CA PHE A 401 28.15 4.19 -17.70
C PHE A 401 27.59 3.59 -19.00
N PRO A 402 26.75 2.52 -18.91
CA PRO A 402 26.23 1.86 -20.10
C PRO A 402 25.21 2.71 -20.83
N SER A 403 25.19 2.59 -22.17
CA SER A 403 24.28 3.35 -23.04
C SER A 403 22.79 3.01 -22.87
N GLY A 404 22.45 1.93 -22.16
CA GLY A 404 21.07 1.55 -21.84
C GLY A 404 20.55 2.09 -20.51
N LEU A 405 21.39 2.80 -19.72
CA LEU A 405 21.00 3.21 -18.36
C LEU A 405 19.91 4.28 -18.38
N LEU A 406 18.79 3.97 -17.71
CA LEU A 406 17.62 4.84 -17.59
C LEU A 406 17.51 5.48 -16.20
N SER A 407 17.98 4.79 -15.17
CA SER A 407 17.89 5.24 -13.77
C SER A 407 19.21 5.07 -13.05
N LEU A 408 19.65 6.13 -12.40
CA LEU A 408 20.85 6.16 -11.57
C LEU A 408 20.48 6.76 -10.20
N THR A 409 20.66 5.96 -9.14
CA THR A 409 20.33 6.34 -7.78
C THR A 409 21.53 6.22 -6.86
N PHE A 410 21.84 7.28 -6.13
CA PHE A 410 22.90 7.31 -5.14
C PHE A 410 22.34 7.22 -3.72
N GLY A 411 23.09 6.52 -2.87
CA GLY A 411 22.75 6.32 -1.47
C GLY A 411 23.13 7.49 -0.58
N LYS A 412 22.95 7.26 0.70
CA LYS A 412 22.99 8.32 1.71
C LYS A 412 24.29 9.12 1.76
N ASN A 413 25.45 8.47 1.69
CA ASN A 413 26.73 9.12 1.95
C ASN A 413 27.38 9.75 0.71
N PHE A 414 26.84 9.49 -0.48
CA PHE A 414 27.45 9.96 -1.72
C PHE A 414 27.53 11.49 -1.76
N ASN A 415 28.76 12.01 -1.89
CA ASN A 415 29.04 13.46 -1.98
C ASN A 415 30.23 13.78 -2.92
N GLN A 416 30.41 12.99 -3.99
CA GLN A 416 31.48 13.25 -4.95
C GLN A 416 31.02 14.17 -6.07
N SER A 417 31.99 14.93 -6.63
CA SER A 417 31.73 15.82 -7.75
C SER A 417 31.31 15.06 -9.01
N PHE A 418 30.39 15.67 -9.77
CA PHE A 418 30.00 15.21 -11.11
C PHE A 418 30.78 15.90 -12.24
N HIS A 419 31.74 16.76 -11.88
CA HIS A 419 32.59 17.40 -12.88
C HIS A 419 33.42 16.35 -13.60
N GLY A 420 33.40 16.37 -14.95
CA GLY A 420 34.10 15.37 -15.78
C GLY A 420 33.37 14.02 -15.90
N VAL A 421 32.25 13.80 -15.16
CA VAL A 421 31.50 12.55 -15.30
C VAL A 421 30.64 12.55 -16.56
N SER A 422 30.82 11.51 -17.39
CA SER A 422 30.04 11.32 -18.60
C SER A 422 28.76 10.51 -18.33
N LEU A 423 27.62 11.21 -18.18
CA LEU A 423 26.33 10.56 -18.02
C LEU A 423 25.79 10.01 -19.34
N PRO A 424 25.09 8.84 -19.33
CA PRO A 424 24.54 8.25 -20.56
C PRO A 424 23.38 9.09 -21.11
N LYS A 425 23.35 9.22 -22.45
CA LYS A 425 22.30 10.01 -23.15
C LYS A 425 20.88 9.45 -23.01
N THR A 426 20.72 8.26 -22.48
CA THR A 426 19.42 7.60 -22.24
C THR A 426 18.87 7.84 -20.85
N LEU A 427 19.65 8.43 -19.94
CA LEU A 427 19.26 8.57 -18.54
C LEU A 427 18.00 9.43 -18.37
N GLN A 428 16.98 8.88 -17.73
CA GLN A 428 15.68 9.53 -17.48
C GLN A 428 15.52 9.96 -16.04
N SER A 429 16.14 9.27 -15.10
CA SER A 429 16.03 9.55 -13.68
C SER A 429 17.40 9.59 -13.01
N LEU A 430 17.67 10.68 -12.30
CA LEU A 430 18.88 10.86 -11.48
C LEU A 430 18.46 11.26 -10.07
N THR A 431 18.82 10.42 -9.11
CA THR A 431 18.50 10.65 -7.68
C THR A 431 19.78 10.69 -6.88
N PHE A 432 19.99 11.78 -6.19
CA PHE A 432 21.06 11.97 -5.21
C PHE A 432 20.60 11.67 -3.81
N GLY A 433 21.50 11.08 -3.01
CA GLY A 433 21.22 10.71 -1.64
C GLY A 433 21.42 11.85 -0.64
N HIS A 434 21.29 11.48 0.62
CA HIS A 434 21.18 12.40 1.77
C HIS A 434 22.34 13.40 1.91
N SER A 435 23.58 13.00 1.66
CA SER A 435 24.77 13.83 1.92
C SER A 435 25.23 14.66 0.72
N PHE A 436 24.61 14.45 -0.45
CA PHE A 436 25.04 15.13 -1.66
C PHE A 436 24.85 16.65 -1.57
N ASP A 437 25.97 17.38 -1.67
CA ASP A 437 26.02 18.85 -1.66
C ASP A 437 27.10 19.40 -2.61
N GLN A 438 27.26 18.78 -3.80
CA GLN A 438 28.20 19.25 -4.80
C GLN A 438 27.51 20.07 -5.88
N SER A 439 28.22 21.06 -6.42
CA SER A 439 27.70 21.88 -7.52
C SER A 439 27.52 21.05 -8.79
N LEU A 440 26.42 21.30 -9.49
CA LEU A 440 26.19 20.79 -10.85
C LEU A 440 26.60 21.78 -11.95
N GLN A 441 27.24 22.88 -11.62
CA GLN A 441 27.71 23.85 -12.60
C GLN A 441 28.75 23.20 -13.52
N GLY A 442 28.56 23.31 -14.84
CA GLY A 442 29.42 22.68 -15.84
C GLY A 442 29.20 21.16 -16.03
N VAL A 443 28.25 20.55 -15.28
CA VAL A 443 27.86 19.14 -15.49
C VAL A 443 26.94 19.03 -16.71
N ALA A 444 27.27 18.15 -17.65
CA ALA A 444 26.43 17.86 -18.80
C ALA A 444 25.30 16.88 -18.42
N LEU A 445 24.15 17.41 -18.02
CA LEU A 445 22.95 16.61 -17.80
C LEU A 445 22.36 16.16 -19.14
N PRO A 446 21.96 14.88 -19.30
CA PRO A 446 21.46 14.38 -20.60
C PRO A 446 20.09 14.94 -20.98
N ASP A 447 19.88 15.19 -22.27
CA ASP A 447 18.64 15.75 -22.82
C ASP A 447 17.40 14.86 -22.66
N THR A 448 17.56 13.63 -22.19
CA THR A 448 16.48 12.67 -21.90
C THR A 448 16.03 12.68 -20.43
N LEU A 449 16.73 13.44 -19.57
CA LEU A 449 16.47 13.42 -18.13
C LEU A 449 15.09 14.03 -17.82
N GLN A 450 14.20 13.23 -17.24
CA GLN A 450 12.84 13.59 -16.89
C GLN A 450 12.66 13.90 -15.39
N SER A 451 13.48 13.27 -14.55
CA SER A 451 13.40 13.44 -13.10
C SER A 451 14.79 13.70 -12.50
N LEU A 452 14.90 14.76 -11.73
CA LEU A 452 16.09 15.11 -10.95
C LEU A 452 15.67 15.31 -9.49
N THR A 453 16.23 14.46 -8.61
CA THR A 453 15.87 14.47 -7.19
C THR A 453 17.11 14.62 -6.33
N PHE A 454 17.08 15.59 -5.44
CA PHE A 454 18.04 15.79 -4.36
C PHE A 454 17.40 15.41 -3.02
N ASP A 455 18.15 14.73 -2.19
CA ASP A 455 17.72 14.41 -0.83
C ASP A 455 18.22 15.51 0.15
N TYR A 456 18.43 15.20 1.34
CA TYR A 456 18.52 16.05 2.52
C TYR A 456 19.45 17.27 2.43
N SER A 457 20.76 17.08 2.06
CA SER A 457 21.83 18.07 2.31
C SER A 457 22.02 19.08 1.18
N PHE A 458 21.53 18.79 0.00
CA PHE A 458 21.81 19.62 -1.18
C PHE A 458 21.37 21.08 -0.96
N ASN A 459 22.36 21.99 -1.04
CA ASN A 459 22.14 23.44 -0.90
C ASN A 459 23.02 24.28 -1.86
N GLN A 460 23.35 23.73 -3.03
CA GLN A 460 24.12 24.45 -4.04
C GLN A 460 23.21 25.24 -4.96
N SER A 461 23.70 26.39 -5.47
CA SER A 461 22.98 27.16 -6.49
C SER A 461 22.82 26.36 -7.78
N LEU A 462 21.66 26.51 -8.42
CA LEU A 462 21.44 26.04 -9.81
C LEU A 462 21.68 27.13 -10.85
N GLU A 463 22.17 28.32 -10.46
CA GLU A 463 22.56 29.36 -11.38
C GLU A 463 23.65 28.83 -12.35
N GLY A 464 23.45 29.03 -13.64
CA GLY A 464 24.37 28.54 -14.68
C GLY A 464 24.35 27.02 -14.90
N VAL A 465 23.48 26.27 -14.20
CA VAL A 465 23.25 24.84 -14.50
C VAL A 465 22.32 24.70 -15.69
N ASN A 466 22.76 23.96 -16.72
CA ASN A 466 21.92 23.66 -17.88
C ASN A 466 20.96 22.52 -17.55
N LEU A 467 19.76 22.86 -17.05
CA LEU A 467 18.70 21.88 -16.85
C LEU A 467 18.10 21.46 -18.21
N PRO A 468 17.97 20.15 -18.51
CA PRO A 468 17.53 19.68 -19.81
C PRO A 468 16.04 19.98 -20.05
N SER A 469 15.68 20.27 -21.31
CA SER A 469 14.31 20.62 -21.71
C SER A 469 13.28 19.50 -21.48
N SER A 470 13.73 18.24 -21.38
CA SER A 470 12.90 17.07 -21.08
C SER A 470 12.49 16.96 -19.59
N LEU A 471 13.10 17.77 -18.69
CA LEU A 471 12.87 17.62 -17.25
C LEU A 471 11.43 17.96 -16.89
N GLN A 472 10.75 16.99 -16.27
CA GLN A 472 9.35 17.09 -15.85
C GLN A 472 9.21 17.23 -14.32
N SER A 473 10.16 16.69 -13.57
CA SER A 473 10.12 16.71 -12.11
C SER A 473 11.46 17.16 -11.54
N LEU A 474 11.41 18.15 -10.65
CA LEU A 474 12.56 18.66 -9.89
C LEU A 474 12.22 18.68 -8.41
N THR A 475 12.93 17.86 -7.63
CA THR A 475 12.68 17.74 -6.19
C THR A 475 13.93 18.10 -5.40
N PHE A 476 13.77 19.01 -4.47
CA PHE A 476 14.82 19.43 -3.55
C PHE A 476 14.61 18.83 -2.15
N GLY A 477 15.72 18.47 -1.54
CA GLY A 477 15.77 17.94 -0.19
C GLY A 477 15.62 18.98 0.92
N LYS A 478 15.84 18.53 2.14
CA LYS A 478 15.51 19.31 3.34
C LYS A 478 16.29 20.63 3.46
N CYS A 479 17.57 20.64 3.10
CA CYS A 479 18.46 21.79 3.38
C CYS A 479 18.48 22.86 2.27
N PHE A 480 17.85 22.59 1.13
CA PHE A 480 17.88 23.54 0.00
C PHE A 480 17.25 24.88 0.34
N ASP A 481 18.05 25.95 0.24
CA ASP A 481 17.63 27.33 0.50
C ASP A 481 18.38 28.34 -0.42
N GLN A 482 18.48 28.04 -1.72
CA GLN A 482 19.09 28.92 -2.71
C GLN A 482 18.03 29.67 -3.53
N SER A 483 18.40 30.84 -4.06
CA SER A 483 17.53 31.59 -4.99
C SER A 483 17.36 30.83 -6.31
N LEU A 484 16.22 30.99 -6.94
CA LEU A 484 15.92 30.50 -8.29
C LEU A 484 15.76 31.65 -9.30
N GLU A 485 16.01 32.90 -8.92
CA GLU A 485 15.76 34.08 -9.75
C GLU A 485 16.46 34.02 -11.11
N ASP A 486 17.75 33.59 -11.12
CA ASP A 486 18.56 33.48 -12.32
C ASP A 486 18.66 32.03 -12.87
N VAL A 487 17.79 31.14 -12.40
CA VAL A 487 17.75 29.75 -12.86
C VAL A 487 16.83 29.60 -14.07
N ASN A 488 17.37 29.08 -15.15
CA ASN A 488 16.58 28.72 -16.34
C ASN A 488 15.80 27.42 -16.10
N LEU A 489 14.57 27.53 -15.62
CA LEU A 489 13.68 26.37 -15.45
C LEU A 489 13.20 25.86 -16.82
N PRO A 490 13.25 24.52 -17.08
CA PRO A 490 12.89 23.96 -18.39
C PRO A 490 11.40 24.05 -18.70
N GLY A 491 11.09 24.28 -19.99
CA GLY A 491 9.71 24.51 -20.46
C GLY A 491 8.74 23.34 -20.30
N ASN A 492 9.23 22.12 -20.05
CA ASN A 492 8.41 20.92 -19.80
C ASN A 492 8.26 20.54 -18.31
N LEU A 493 8.77 21.37 -17.39
CA LEU A 493 8.72 21.09 -15.97
C LEU A 493 7.26 21.11 -15.46
N GLN A 494 6.78 19.98 -14.94
CA GLN A 494 5.39 19.78 -14.49
C GLN A 494 5.26 19.81 -12.96
N SER A 495 6.30 19.38 -12.26
CA SER A 495 6.29 19.27 -10.80
C SER A 495 7.57 19.82 -10.20
N MET A 496 7.43 20.65 -9.18
CA MET A 496 8.52 21.18 -8.38
C MET A 496 8.21 21.05 -6.89
N SER A 497 9.16 20.51 -6.13
CA SER A 497 8.99 20.30 -4.70
C SER A 497 10.21 20.77 -3.93
N PHE A 498 9.98 21.58 -2.89
CA PHE A 498 11.00 22.05 -1.98
C PHE A 498 10.92 21.34 -0.63
N GLY A 499 12.09 21.12 -0.05
CA GLY A 499 12.23 20.56 1.27
C GLY A 499 12.05 21.58 2.40
N ARG A 500 12.36 21.15 3.61
CA ARG A 500 11.98 21.86 4.84
C ARG A 500 12.54 23.28 4.97
N SER A 501 13.80 23.51 4.57
CA SER A 501 14.51 24.76 4.87
C SER A 501 14.26 25.87 3.86
N PHE A 502 13.61 25.57 2.73
CA PHE A 502 13.41 26.56 1.68
C PHE A 502 12.61 27.77 2.19
N SER A 503 13.25 28.94 2.16
CA SER A 503 12.70 30.20 2.67
C SER A 503 12.90 31.40 1.71
N ARG A 504 13.43 31.18 0.50
CA ARG A 504 13.70 32.24 -0.47
C ARG A 504 12.41 32.73 -1.13
N GLY A 505 12.39 34.00 -1.49
CA GLY A 505 11.31 34.57 -2.32
C GLY A 505 11.25 33.91 -3.69
N LEU A 506 10.08 33.94 -4.29
CA LEU A 506 9.83 33.46 -5.64
C LEU A 506 9.57 34.60 -6.64
N GLU A 507 9.66 35.84 -6.18
CA GLU A 507 9.59 37.01 -7.03
C GLU A 507 10.75 36.99 -8.05
N GLY A 508 10.48 37.30 -9.30
CA GLY A 508 11.50 37.24 -10.37
C GLY A 508 11.73 35.86 -10.96
N VAL A 509 11.32 34.76 -10.29
CA VAL A 509 11.47 33.40 -10.80
C VAL A 509 10.56 33.18 -12.03
N ARG A 510 11.13 32.73 -13.13
CA ARG A 510 10.41 32.43 -14.37
C ARG A 510 9.92 30.98 -14.37
N PHE A 511 8.73 30.75 -13.80
CA PHE A 511 8.11 29.43 -13.86
C PHE A 511 7.53 29.13 -15.24
N PRO A 512 7.71 27.90 -15.78
CA PRO A 512 7.18 27.53 -17.09
C PRO A 512 5.65 27.29 -17.04
N ASP A 513 4.97 27.53 -18.16
CA ASP A 513 3.53 27.30 -18.32
C ASP A 513 3.11 25.83 -18.12
N SER A 514 4.05 24.91 -18.25
CA SER A 514 3.86 23.48 -18.02
C SER A 514 3.76 23.09 -16.54
N LEU A 515 4.17 23.98 -15.59
CA LEU A 515 4.18 23.65 -14.17
C LEU A 515 2.76 23.47 -13.64
N ARG A 516 2.44 22.28 -13.19
CA ARG A 516 1.11 21.88 -12.67
C ARG A 516 1.08 21.73 -11.15
N SER A 517 2.22 21.39 -10.55
CA SER A 517 2.31 21.14 -9.11
C SER A 517 3.51 21.84 -8.50
N LEU A 518 3.28 22.64 -7.46
CA LEU A 518 4.31 23.31 -6.69
C LEU A 518 4.09 23.01 -5.20
N LYS A 519 5.10 22.40 -4.57
CA LYS A 519 5.12 22.17 -3.12
C LYS A 519 6.24 23.00 -2.51
N LEU A 520 5.90 23.91 -1.62
CA LEU A 520 6.83 24.77 -0.92
C LEU A 520 7.27 24.16 0.40
N GLY A 521 8.49 24.49 0.82
CA GLY A 521 9.11 23.96 2.02
C GLY A 521 8.47 24.41 3.33
N GLU A 522 8.74 23.69 4.40
CA GLU A 522 8.23 23.97 5.75
C GLU A 522 8.51 25.41 6.19
N ALA A 523 9.73 25.91 5.92
CA ALA A 523 10.18 27.23 6.36
C ALA A 523 9.72 28.39 5.46
N PHE A 524 9.09 28.08 4.31
CA PHE A 524 8.67 29.12 3.38
C PHE A 524 7.62 30.04 4.01
N ASN A 525 7.95 31.31 4.10
CA ASN A 525 7.04 32.36 4.62
C ASN A 525 7.30 33.71 3.92
N ARG A 526 7.31 33.71 2.59
CA ARG A 526 7.49 34.91 1.76
C ARG A 526 6.20 35.28 1.07
N PRO A 527 6.00 36.56 0.79
CA PRO A 527 4.86 37.02 0.00
C PRO A 527 4.80 36.32 -1.36
N MET A 528 3.58 36.13 -1.88
CA MET A 528 3.33 35.54 -3.20
C MET A 528 2.94 36.59 -4.25
N GLN A 529 2.87 37.86 -3.85
CA GLN A 529 2.63 38.97 -4.78
C GLN A 529 3.77 39.06 -5.80
N GLY A 530 3.42 39.26 -7.06
CA GLY A 530 4.41 39.31 -8.16
C GLY A 530 4.91 37.95 -8.64
N VAL A 531 4.55 36.83 -7.97
CA VAL A 531 4.89 35.46 -8.42
C VAL A 531 3.96 35.03 -9.53
N ASN A 532 4.50 34.78 -10.71
CA ASN A 532 3.72 34.35 -11.87
C ASN A 532 3.74 32.81 -12.02
N LEU A 533 2.56 32.18 -11.90
CA LEU A 533 2.37 30.71 -11.95
C LEU A 533 1.24 30.35 -12.92
N PRO A 534 1.39 30.58 -14.23
CA PRO A 534 0.28 30.60 -15.19
C PRO A 534 -0.38 29.23 -15.40
N GLY A 535 0.37 28.14 -15.25
CA GLY A 535 -0.12 26.79 -15.48
C GLY A 535 -0.49 26.00 -14.22
N LEU A 536 -0.30 26.59 -13.03
CA LEU A 536 -0.35 25.85 -11.78
C LEU A 536 -1.76 25.36 -11.44
N GLN A 537 -1.86 24.06 -11.14
CA GLN A 537 -3.10 23.39 -10.72
C GLN A 537 -3.11 23.04 -9.24
N ARG A 538 -1.93 22.73 -8.66
CA ARG A 538 -1.79 22.37 -7.25
C ARG A 538 -0.71 23.19 -6.58
N LEU A 539 -1.05 23.83 -5.46
CA LEU A 539 -0.12 24.58 -4.62
C LEU A 539 -0.25 24.08 -3.18
N THR A 540 0.88 23.66 -2.62
CA THR A 540 0.96 23.25 -1.22
C THR A 540 1.99 24.14 -0.53
N PHE A 541 1.56 24.86 0.48
CA PHE A 541 2.42 25.64 1.36
C PHE A 541 2.94 24.80 2.51
N GLY A 542 4.17 25.07 2.93
CA GLY A 542 4.77 24.45 4.10
C GLY A 542 4.23 25.00 5.43
N GLY A 543 4.73 24.42 6.52
CA GLY A 543 4.20 24.63 7.87
C GLY A 543 4.21 26.05 8.37
N HIS A 544 5.19 26.87 7.98
CA HIS A 544 5.36 28.23 8.51
C HIS A 544 4.70 29.34 7.68
N PHE A 545 4.12 29.01 6.53
CA PHE A 545 3.51 30.05 5.67
C PHE A 545 2.35 30.74 6.36
N ASN A 546 2.45 32.06 6.49
CA ASN A 546 1.45 32.92 7.13
C ASN A 546 1.45 34.34 6.52
N GLN A 547 1.46 34.45 5.19
CA GLN A 547 1.46 35.73 4.48
C GLN A 547 0.09 36.01 3.86
N SER A 548 -0.21 37.27 3.63
CA SER A 548 -1.42 37.70 2.92
C SER A 548 -1.42 37.19 1.48
N LEU A 549 -2.60 36.80 1.01
CA LEU A 549 -2.87 36.36 -0.36
C LEU A 549 -3.62 37.39 -1.20
N VAL A 550 -3.79 38.59 -0.67
CA VAL A 550 -4.42 39.69 -1.42
C VAL A 550 -3.56 39.99 -2.65
N GLU A 551 -4.22 40.17 -3.80
CA GLU A 551 -3.60 40.46 -5.12
C GLU A 551 -2.67 39.38 -5.67
N VAL A 552 -2.79 38.12 -5.20
CA VAL A 552 -2.06 36.98 -5.79
C VAL A 552 -2.86 36.39 -6.95
N PRO A 553 -2.31 36.32 -8.17
CA PRO A 553 -3.02 35.78 -9.31
C PRO A 553 -2.95 34.23 -9.33
N TRP A 554 -4.11 33.58 -9.42
CA TRP A 554 -4.22 32.12 -9.45
C TRP A 554 -5.06 31.62 -10.64
N PRO A 555 -4.64 31.80 -11.88
CA PRO A 555 -5.55 31.63 -13.01
C PRO A 555 -6.17 30.24 -13.17
N ASN A 556 -5.48 29.17 -12.74
CA ASN A 556 -5.88 27.78 -13.04
C ASN A 556 -5.81 26.83 -11.83
N LEU A 557 -5.71 27.37 -10.61
CA LEU A 557 -5.48 26.55 -9.42
C LEU A 557 -6.72 25.73 -9.06
N GLN A 558 -6.53 24.40 -8.93
CA GLN A 558 -7.59 23.44 -8.58
C GLN A 558 -7.48 22.96 -7.14
N SER A 559 -6.27 22.97 -6.56
CA SER A 559 -6.03 22.52 -5.19
C SER A 559 -5.08 23.48 -4.49
N LEU A 560 -5.49 23.96 -3.32
CA LEU A 560 -4.73 24.85 -2.44
C LEU A 560 -4.70 24.25 -1.04
N THR A 561 -3.50 23.92 -0.58
CA THR A 561 -3.28 23.37 0.77
C THR A 561 -2.35 24.29 1.53
N PHE A 562 -2.77 24.72 2.71
CA PHE A 562 -1.97 25.51 3.64
C PHE A 562 -1.33 24.63 4.71
N GLY A 563 -0.10 25.02 5.09
CA GLY A 563 0.59 24.40 6.20
C GLY A 563 0.08 24.86 7.56
N ARG A 564 0.68 24.30 8.61
CA ARG A 564 0.23 24.41 10.00
C ARG A 564 -0.01 25.84 10.48
N ALA A 565 0.91 26.78 10.21
CA ALA A 565 0.89 28.12 10.81
C ALA A 565 -0.01 29.13 10.12
N PHE A 566 -0.62 28.77 8.96
CA PHE A 566 -1.45 29.70 8.22
C PHE A 566 -2.65 30.14 9.05
N ASN A 567 -2.69 31.44 9.36
CA ASN A 567 -3.74 32.09 10.13
C ASN A 567 -3.94 33.54 9.68
N THR A 568 -4.04 33.76 8.35
CA THR A 568 -4.28 35.06 7.74
C THR A 568 -5.70 35.09 7.21
N SER A 569 -6.39 36.23 7.33
CA SER A 569 -7.74 36.39 6.80
C SER A 569 -7.78 36.22 5.29
N LEU A 570 -8.85 35.61 4.79
CA LEU A 570 -9.16 35.52 3.35
C LEU A 570 -10.10 36.63 2.88
N GLN A 571 -10.41 37.61 3.73
CA GLN A 571 -11.13 38.80 3.27
C GLN A 571 -10.31 39.53 2.20
N ASP A 572 -10.94 39.99 1.17
CA ASP A 572 -10.34 40.64 -0.01
C ASP A 572 -9.41 39.72 -0.85
N VAL A 573 -9.38 38.41 -0.57
CA VAL A 573 -8.67 37.42 -1.38
C VAL A 573 -9.57 36.89 -2.47
N SER A 574 -9.19 37.09 -3.72
CA SER A 574 -9.84 36.44 -4.87
C SER A 574 -9.37 34.97 -4.99
N LEU A 575 -10.16 34.02 -4.49
CA LEU A 575 -9.87 32.62 -4.70
C LEU A 575 -10.10 32.20 -6.17
N PRO A 576 -9.29 31.27 -6.73
CA PRO A 576 -9.41 30.87 -8.13
C PRO A 576 -10.76 30.20 -8.43
N GLY A 577 -11.38 30.57 -9.57
CA GLY A 577 -12.70 30.05 -9.96
C GLY A 577 -12.75 28.53 -10.16
N ASP A 578 -11.64 27.91 -10.55
CA ASP A 578 -11.52 26.47 -10.79
C ASP A 578 -11.12 25.66 -9.54
N LEU A 579 -11.03 26.29 -8.36
CA LEU A 579 -10.58 25.63 -7.13
C LEU A 579 -11.57 24.56 -6.68
N ARG A 580 -11.12 23.32 -6.62
CA ARG A 580 -11.90 22.14 -6.22
C ARG A 580 -11.61 21.70 -4.79
N SER A 581 -10.41 21.95 -4.30
CA SER A 581 -9.98 21.55 -2.95
C SER A 581 -9.29 22.70 -2.25
N LEU A 582 -9.75 23.03 -1.05
CA LEU A 582 -9.18 24.03 -0.15
C LEU A 582 -8.95 23.40 1.21
N GLU A 583 -7.70 23.34 1.63
CA GLU A 583 -7.31 22.75 2.92
C GLU A 583 -6.53 23.76 3.74
N PHE A 584 -6.99 24.00 4.96
CA PHE A 584 -6.35 24.88 5.93
C PHE A 584 -5.51 24.12 6.94
N GLY A 585 -4.42 24.70 7.37
CA GLY A 585 -3.58 24.19 8.43
C GLY A 585 -4.18 24.32 9.84
N ASP A 586 -3.46 23.76 10.81
CA ASP A 586 -3.93 23.62 12.20
C ASP A 586 -4.27 24.94 12.89
N GLU A 587 -3.56 26.03 12.57
CA GLU A 587 -3.70 27.31 13.27
C GLU A 587 -4.80 28.23 12.69
N PHE A 588 -5.36 27.92 11.52
CA PHE A 588 -6.35 28.78 10.86
C PHE A 588 -7.62 28.90 11.70
N ASN A 589 -7.95 30.14 12.07
CA ASN A 589 -9.13 30.46 12.87
C ASN A 589 -9.76 31.82 12.51
N HIS A 590 -9.77 32.22 11.23
CA HIS A 590 -10.46 33.40 10.77
C HIS A 590 -11.85 33.06 10.24
N SER A 591 -12.80 34.01 10.40
CA SER A 591 -14.13 33.90 9.82
C SER A 591 -14.05 33.86 8.29
N LEU A 592 -14.90 33.03 7.66
CA LEU A 592 -15.15 33.03 6.23
C LEU A 592 -16.34 33.92 5.83
N GLN A 593 -16.93 34.64 6.78
CA GLN A 593 -18.03 35.57 6.47
C GLN A 593 -17.55 36.66 5.51
N GLY A 594 -18.25 36.88 4.40
CA GLY A 594 -17.84 37.78 3.33
C GLY A 594 -16.76 37.25 2.38
N VAL A 595 -16.23 36.06 2.60
CA VAL A 595 -15.32 35.38 1.66
C VAL A 595 -16.12 34.70 0.56
N THR A 596 -15.82 35.01 -0.70
CA THR A 596 -16.43 34.32 -1.83
C THR A 596 -15.73 32.98 -2.09
N LEU A 597 -16.37 31.87 -1.71
CA LEU A 597 -15.89 30.54 -2.04
C LEU A 597 -16.24 30.20 -3.51
N PRO A 598 -15.31 29.60 -4.28
CA PRO A 598 -15.55 29.28 -5.70
C PRO A 598 -16.68 28.26 -5.89
N CYS A 599 -17.50 28.46 -6.92
CA CYS A 599 -18.59 27.53 -7.25
C CYS A 599 -18.13 26.14 -7.71
N SER A 600 -16.84 25.95 -8.00
CA SER A 600 -16.21 24.67 -8.35
C SER A 600 -15.76 23.86 -7.12
N LEU A 601 -15.80 24.42 -5.90
CA LEU A 601 -15.22 23.81 -4.70
C LEU A 601 -15.98 22.55 -4.30
N GLN A 602 -15.26 21.44 -4.20
CA GLN A 602 -15.77 20.11 -3.85
C GLN A 602 -15.34 19.66 -2.46
N SER A 603 -14.19 20.13 -1.99
CA SER A 603 -13.64 19.74 -0.69
C SER A 603 -13.15 20.96 0.07
N LEU A 604 -13.60 21.10 1.32
CA LEU A 604 -13.19 22.15 2.25
C LEU A 604 -12.79 21.52 3.58
N ILE A 605 -11.51 21.66 3.94
CA ILE A 605 -10.93 21.02 5.11
C ILE A 605 -10.33 22.07 6.03
N PHE A 606 -10.72 22.04 7.29
CA PHE A 606 -10.19 22.92 8.34
C PHE A 606 -9.28 22.17 9.30
N GLY A 607 -8.24 22.86 9.75
CA GLY A 607 -7.31 22.35 10.76
C GLY A 607 -7.86 22.41 12.20
N LYS A 608 -6.99 22.04 13.14
CA LYS A 608 -7.38 21.79 14.55
C LYS A 608 -7.98 22.98 15.28
N LYS A 609 -7.53 24.21 15.01
CA LYS A 609 -7.97 25.40 15.78
C LYS A 609 -9.17 26.13 15.19
N PHE A 610 -9.63 25.73 14.01
CA PHE A 610 -10.77 26.40 13.40
C PHE A 610 -12.02 26.24 14.28
N ASN A 611 -12.57 27.38 14.73
CA ASN A 611 -13.74 27.44 15.59
C ASN A 611 -14.59 28.69 15.31
N GLN A 612 -14.71 29.07 14.04
CA GLN A 612 -15.54 30.19 13.63
C GLN A 612 -16.90 29.72 13.13
N SER A 613 -17.94 30.56 13.34
CA SER A 613 -19.27 30.27 12.80
C SER A 613 -19.23 30.27 11.27
N LEU A 614 -19.95 29.34 10.65
CA LEU A 614 -20.24 29.33 9.23
C LEU A 614 -21.60 30.00 8.90
N GLN A 615 -22.27 30.61 9.88
CA GLN A 615 -23.48 31.36 9.63
C GLN A 615 -23.18 32.51 8.65
N ASP A 616 -24.04 32.73 7.67
CA ASP A 616 -23.88 33.68 6.59
C ASP A 616 -22.68 33.44 5.64
N VAL A 617 -22.07 32.25 5.71
CA VAL A 617 -21.08 31.78 4.73
C VAL A 617 -21.82 31.04 3.60
N CYS A 618 -21.65 31.51 2.37
CA CYS A 618 -22.21 30.85 1.19
C CYS A 618 -21.35 29.63 0.82
N LEU A 619 -21.74 28.44 1.24
CA LEU A 619 -21.12 27.19 0.80
C LEU A 619 -21.58 26.85 -0.63
N PRO A 620 -20.67 26.54 -1.57
CA PRO A 620 -21.05 26.26 -2.95
C PRO A 620 -21.81 24.95 -3.13
N ASP A 621 -22.76 24.91 -4.07
CA ASP A 621 -23.60 23.75 -4.35
C ASP A 621 -22.83 22.51 -4.86
N THR A 622 -21.56 22.67 -5.21
CA THR A 622 -20.67 21.58 -5.64
C THR A 622 -19.92 20.92 -4.47
N LEU A 623 -20.02 21.46 -3.25
CA LEU A 623 -19.26 20.97 -2.10
C LEU A 623 -19.74 19.57 -1.69
N GLN A 624 -18.82 18.61 -1.71
CA GLN A 624 -19.06 17.21 -1.39
C GLN A 624 -18.52 16.82 -0.01
N ASN A 625 -17.38 17.39 0.37
CA ASN A 625 -16.69 17.07 1.61
C ASN A 625 -16.44 18.33 2.43
N LEU A 626 -16.84 18.29 3.69
CA LEU A 626 -16.59 19.35 4.66
C LEU A 626 -16.02 18.72 5.94
N THR A 627 -14.74 19.02 6.23
CA THR A 627 -14.05 18.41 7.36
C THR A 627 -13.59 19.49 8.33
N PHE A 628 -13.85 19.25 9.61
CA PHE A 628 -13.40 20.13 10.70
C PHE A 628 -12.39 19.42 11.60
N GLY A 629 -11.42 20.19 12.09
CA GLY A 629 -10.47 19.72 13.08
C GLY A 629 -11.09 19.57 14.47
N SER A 630 -10.32 19.00 15.39
CA SER A 630 -10.76 18.64 16.75
C SER A 630 -11.22 19.83 17.62
N GLY A 631 -10.86 21.06 17.27
CA GLY A 631 -11.23 22.27 18.03
C GLY A 631 -12.59 22.86 17.66
N PHE A 632 -13.24 22.35 16.61
CA PHE A 632 -14.50 22.93 16.15
C PHE A 632 -15.66 22.51 17.07
N ASN A 633 -16.36 23.52 17.63
CA ASN A 633 -17.51 23.32 18.51
C ASN A 633 -18.70 24.26 18.19
N GLN A 634 -18.68 24.90 17.03
CA GLN A 634 -19.77 25.79 16.63
C GLN A 634 -20.97 25.00 16.11
N ALA A 635 -22.17 25.55 16.36
CA ALA A 635 -23.39 24.98 15.80
C ALA A 635 -23.46 25.25 14.31
N LEU A 636 -23.85 24.25 13.53
CA LEU A 636 -24.17 24.40 12.11
C LEU A 636 -25.65 24.77 11.86
N GLN A 637 -26.39 25.09 12.93
CA GLN A 637 -27.77 25.52 12.82
C GLN A 637 -27.85 26.88 12.09
N GLY A 638 -28.67 26.96 11.05
CA GLY A 638 -28.80 28.16 10.21
C GLY A 638 -27.76 28.28 9.10
N VAL A 639 -26.82 27.31 8.99
CA VAL A 639 -25.91 27.25 7.84
C VAL A 639 -26.63 26.60 6.66
N SER A 640 -26.62 27.27 5.50
CA SER A 640 -27.15 26.70 4.27
C SER A 640 -26.21 25.58 3.78
N VAL A 641 -26.55 24.34 4.08
CA VAL A 641 -25.77 23.16 3.69
C VAL A 641 -26.16 22.73 2.28
N PRO A 642 -25.22 22.63 1.32
CA PRO A 642 -25.55 22.23 -0.04
C PRO A 642 -26.00 20.77 -0.13
N SER A 643 -26.93 20.48 -1.06
CA SER A 643 -27.49 19.13 -1.26
C SER A 643 -26.48 18.11 -1.80
N SER A 644 -25.36 18.59 -2.36
CA SER A 644 -24.26 17.77 -2.85
C SER A 644 -23.36 17.22 -1.73
N LEU A 645 -23.51 17.69 -0.50
CA LEU A 645 -22.60 17.34 0.59
C LEU A 645 -22.79 15.87 1.00
N ARG A 646 -21.72 15.09 0.82
CA ARG A 646 -21.69 13.63 1.08
C ARG A 646 -21.13 13.29 2.46
N SER A 647 -20.15 14.06 2.93
CA SER A 647 -19.54 13.84 4.23
C SER A 647 -19.33 15.14 4.98
N VAL A 648 -19.67 15.11 6.29
CA VAL A 648 -19.26 16.12 7.25
C VAL A 648 -18.51 15.39 8.36
N GLU A 649 -17.21 15.62 8.46
CA GLU A 649 -16.35 14.96 9.44
C GLU A 649 -15.87 15.96 10.50
N GLY A 650 -15.84 15.55 11.77
CA GLY A 650 -15.29 16.34 12.87
C GLY A 650 -15.74 15.84 14.23
N SER A 651 -14.87 15.92 15.23
CA SER A 651 -15.22 15.58 16.62
C SER A 651 -16.09 16.69 17.22
N GLY A 652 -17.34 16.39 17.56
CA GLY A 652 -18.24 17.30 18.27
C GLY A 652 -19.25 18.07 17.42
N ILE A 653 -19.41 17.75 16.15
CA ILE A 653 -20.39 18.40 15.28
C ILE A 653 -21.81 18.08 15.73
N LYS A 654 -22.56 19.11 16.13
CA LYS A 654 -24.02 19.03 16.33
C LYS A 654 -24.67 19.61 15.07
N ILE A 655 -25.09 18.73 14.17
CA ILE A 655 -25.98 19.15 13.07
C ILE A 655 -27.35 19.33 13.68
N GLY A 656 -27.72 20.56 14.03
CA GLY A 656 -29.08 20.90 14.34
C GLY A 656 -29.80 21.21 13.02
N ARG A 657 -30.79 20.41 12.68
CA ARG A 657 -31.79 20.78 11.67
C ARG A 657 -32.78 21.76 12.24
#